data_d2869d1a12a5bba52b28d9972362a7c7
#
_entry.id   d2869d1a12a5bba52b28d9972362a7c7
#
_cell.length_a   1.000
_cell.length_b   1.000
_cell.length_c   1.000
_cell.angle_alpha   90.00
_cell.angle_beta   90.00
_cell.angle_gamma   90.00
#
_symmetry.space_group_name_H-M   'P 1'
#
loop_
_entity.id
_entity.type
_entity.pdbx_description
1 polymer ?
#
loop_
_entity_poly.entity_id
_entity_poly.type
_entity_poly.pdbx_seq_one_letter_code
_entity_poly.pdbx_strand_id
1 'polypeptide(L)'
;MSSAIDKTNGGDDFCLFRTLNYPKWLVTFICAVAYCLNIAAQNIVVRPFPFVRQLYTNNIYEIFQDREGYIWIGTASSLQRWDGHWLTNFRNTDSRTHLLADNNISNIVDTDQLLWICTSGGLTLYNKAKGYFFQPTDKRIRGKWTNSMCNDSDGGMWLAIGTELYHCDATCTQIEQVNPFGNKNGKHNINALYMDSKGMLWLLCSDGTLMRGRGKRFDAVKPIPDGVACTMFEDADGRYWFGTWGQGLWQYLPEKAKAKGDCWLQHHVQDNDEGGEEDIFFCIQQDRTKRWLWMLSYKKLYVLEYAGGRLKPIDLTAYLSPRHEYTNMICDNVGNIWLAANDESSIVSFDSSGILSYHPLQTSWQTDEDLYNVHADGNYIWLNWQRNGLQLYDRARNEMTSLRNLNLPEMSVIRPSRKNESVWVAQKYYSTAYRLTRDQGRVSVEDKLDLEAVLKDSCPILDICEDNGGIVWMLTPRHLAARLTDVGKTIAVADIKSPTAITQSTKTGTMLCAAGHSLYRCKAEERYLTCSTAAALDMLSDNERVIAMSLDSNDGLWLATSMGRTFSSDRHMKKFHPSPVDTLLRDGLCEDIVSTRTSVWLMNNKKVVCYNLQRKCATIYPVTDEIVNILSFRHRAICTDGDGVLAGGYGGFTHLPEQRNTKSSIVSRPVLTDVLLDGTSIFFNNNKVSESSFSHAILPSDAHNIELRLSQLAYYTGMKQRMQYRLKGFEDMWSELESTYHQITIPSLPCGTFNLEVRIEQPDGKWSKPFGVATLERLPAWYETTVAYIIYILIAIAVLAVTVWHVRRRHQRRLETEVMQAKVAVITADHHLTDKMVAIIDQHLDDSDFGLEQLLAEIGMSKSTLYRQLKTETDMTPSDFIRNIRMKRACEMLQGRTMTVSEVAYATGFSTPKYFTRCFKDMFGKTPTDYVRSYQKSTEIFDDQG
;
A
#
# COMPACT_ATOMS: atom_id res chain seq x y z
N MET A 1 -30.66 -35.66 3.02
CA MET A 1 -30.45 -34.97 1.76
C MET A 1 -30.82 -35.87 0.59
N SER A 2 -32.09 -36.15 0.43
CA SER A 2 -32.60 -37.00 -0.64
C SER A 2 -34.01 -36.55 -1.02
N SER A 3 -34.16 -35.28 -1.42
CA SER A 3 -35.45 -34.83 -1.97
C SER A 3 -35.40 -33.36 -2.52
N ALA A 4 -34.33 -32.99 -3.19
CA ALA A 4 -34.31 -31.70 -3.86
C ALA A 4 -33.34 -31.67 -5.07
N ILE A 5 -33.46 -32.69 -5.94
CA ILE A 5 -32.90 -32.60 -7.30
C ILE A 5 -33.95 -33.17 -8.25
N ASP A 6 -34.95 -32.38 -8.54
CA ASP A 6 -35.72 -32.49 -9.80
C ASP A 6 -36.20 -31.07 -10.19
N LYS A 7 -35.88 -30.72 -11.45
CA LYS A 7 -36.26 -29.54 -12.20
C LYS A 7 -35.30 -28.36 -12.21
N THR A 8 -34.33 -28.44 -13.07
CA THR A 8 -34.19 -27.42 -14.15
C THR A 8 -33.36 -27.98 -15.31
N ASN A 9 -33.92 -27.94 -16.50
CA ASN A 9 -33.34 -28.27 -17.80
C ASN A 9 -32.14 -27.36 -18.14
N GLY A 10 -31.10 -27.97 -18.70
CA GLY A 10 -30.02 -27.22 -19.36
C GLY A 10 -28.80 -28.09 -19.66
N GLY A 11 -28.83 -28.82 -20.76
CA GLY A 11 -27.80 -29.14 -21.76
C GLY A 11 -26.45 -29.71 -21.31
N ASP A 12 -26.28 -30.98 -21.62
CA ASP A 12 -25.05 -31.61 -22.15
C ASP A 12 -23.66 -31.11 -21.67
N ASP A 13 -23.11 -31.78 -20.66
CA ASP A 13 -21.66 -32.09 -20.54
C ASP A 13 -21.32 -32.93 -19.32
N PHE A 14 -22.20 -33.84 -18.86
CA PHE A 14 -21.90 -34.80 -17.81
C PHE A 14 -22.12 -36.25 -18.25
N CYS A 15 -21.58 -36.60 -19.39
CA CYS A 15 -21.79 -37.91 -20.02
C CYS A 15 -20.57 -38.84 -20.05
N LEU A 16 -19.61 -38.70 -19.11
CA LEU A 16 -18.46 -39.60 -19.04
C LEU A 16 -18.46 -40.53 -17.81
N PHE A 17 -19.38 -40.37 -16.87
CA PHE A 17 -19.44 -41.21 -15.67
C PHE A 17 -20.59 -42.20 -15.60
N ARG A 18 -21.35 -42.40 -16.70
CA ARG A 18 -22.53 -43.32 -16.66
C ARG A 18 -22.25 -44.77 -17.05
N THR A 19 -21.02 -45.14 -17.34
CA THR A 19 -20.66 -46.47 -17.81
C THR A 19 -19.73 -47.30 -16.92
N LEU A 20 -19.30 -46.74 -15.76
CA LEU A 20 -18.46 -47.47 -14.81
C LEU A 20 -19.17 -47.55 -13.48
N ASN A 21 -19.59 -48.78 -13.10
CA ASN A 21 -20.23 -49.07 -11.84
C ASN A 21 -19.20 -49.05 -10.71
N TYR A 22 -18.72 -47.85 -10.35
CA TYR A 22 -17.85 -47.73 -9.19
C TYR A 22 -18.65 -47.79 -7.90
N PRO A 23 -18.20 -48.54 -6.89
CA PRO A 23 -18.87 -48.60 -5.61
C PRO A 23 -18.95 -47.23 -4.96
N LYS A 24 -20.09 -46.88 -4.37
CA LYS A 24 -20.37 -45.56 -3.79
C LYS A 24 -19.28 -45.10 -2.82
N TRP A 25 -18.63 -46.04 -2.13
CA TRP A 25 -17.52 -45.69 -1.23
C TRP A 25 -16.29 -45.17 -1.95
N LEU A 26 -16.02 -45.59 -3.22
CA LEU A 26 -14.89 -45.09 -4.02
C LEU A 26 -15.13 -43.68 -4.48
N VAL A 27 -16.38 -43.36 -4.88
CA VAL A 27 -16.74 -41.96 -5.23
C VAL A 27 -16.66 -41.07 -4.00
N THR A 28 -17.13 -41.55 -2.84
CA THR A 28 -17.01 -40.81 -1.58
C THR A 28 -15.56 -40.69 -1.14
N PHE A 29 -14.72 -41.68 -1.39
CA PHE A 29 -13.28 -41.65 -1.12
C PHE A 29 -12.56 -40.69 -2.06
N ILE A 30 -12.88 -40.70 -3.36
CA ILE A 30 -12.31 -39.73 -4.34
C ILE A 30 -12.77 -38.32 -4.02
N CYS A 31 -14.04 -38.11 -3.65
CA CYS A 31 -14.53 -36.81 -3.19
C CYS A 31 -13.87 -36.37 -1.88
N ALA A 32 -13.66 -37.32 -0.94
CA ALA A 32 -12.94 -37.03 0.31
C ALA A 32 -11.46 -36.73 0.06
N VAL A 33 -10.79 -37.47 -0.83
CA VAL A 33 -9.41 -37.22 -1.22
C VAL A 33 -9.31 -35.91 -2.01
N ALA A 34 -10.22 -35.60 -2.94
CA ALA A 34 -10.28 -34.33 -3.63
C ALA A 34 -10.61 -33.17 -2.67
N TYR A 35 -11.42 -33.40 -1.66
CA TYR A 35 -11.70 -32.46 -0.58
C TYR A 35 -10.49 -32.28 0.32
N CYS A 36 -9.77 -33.34 0.68
CA CYS A 36 -8.51 -33.24 1.42
C CYS A 36 -7.37 -32.58 0.60
N LEU A 37 -7.31 -32.80 -0.71
CA LEU A 37 -6.36 -32.16 -1.60
C LEU A 37 -6.67 -30.66 -1.78
N ASN A 38 -7.94 -30.24 -1.72
CA ASN A 38 -8.31 -28.82 -1.70
C ASN A 38 -7.96 -28.11 -0.37
N ILE A 39 -7.78 -28.86 0.71
CA ILE A 39 -7.39 -28.31 2.02
C ILE A 39 -5.88 -28.02 2.07
N ALA A 40 -5.08 -28.79 1.32
CA ALA A 40 -3.63 -28.61 1.24
C ALA A 40 -3.17 -27.39 0.37
N ALA A 41 -4.11 -26.68 -0.26
CA ALA A 41 -3.82 -25.60 -1.21
C ALA A 41 -4.19 -24.21 -0.69
N GLN A 42 -4.32 -23.99 0.62
CA GLN A 42 -4.42 -22.63 1.14
C GLN A 42 -3.00 -22.09 1.35
N ASN A 43 -2.66 -21.06 0.59
CA ASN A 43 -1.37 -20.41 0.73
C ASN A 43 -1.34 -19.59 2.01
N ILE A 44 -0.41 -19.95 2.87
CA ILE A 44 -0.13 -19.19 4.08
C ILE A 44 0.85 -18.09 3.69
N VAL A 45 0.47 -16.85 3.92
CA VAL A 45 1.31 -15.68 3.68
C VAL A 45 1.69 -15.10 5.03
N VAL A 46 2.98 -15.05 5.32
CA VAL A 46 3.51 -14.41 6.53
C VAL A 46 4.18 -13.10 6.13
N ARG A 47 3.84 -12.01 6.82
CA ARG A 47 4.35 -10.66 6.53
C ARG A 47 4.71 -9.95 7.83
N PRO A 48 5.72 -9.08 7.81
CA PRO A 48 5.97 -8.20 8.95
C PRO A 48 4.82 -7.21 9.11
N PHE A 49 4.67 -6.64 10.29
CA PHE A 49 3.71 -5.56 10.51
C PHE A 49 4.04 -4.38 9.58
N PRO A 50 3.04 -3.77 8.94
CA PRO A 50 3.28 -2.69 7.96
C PRO A 50 3.89 -1.43 8.59
N PHE A 51 3.82 -1.29 9.90
CA PHE A 51 4.29 -0.15 10.68
C PHE A 51 5.53 -0.43 11.55
N VAL A 52 6.21 -1.57 11.37
CA VAL A 52 7.39 -1.96 12.17
C VAL A 52 8.40 -0.82 12.32
N ARG A 53 8.66 -0.08 11.23
CA ARG A 53 9.62 1.04 11.24
C ARG A 53 9.11 2.29 11.99
N GLN A 54 7.84 2.33 12.36
CA GLN A 54 7.21 3.45 13.07
C GLN A 54 7.00 3.14 14.56
N LEU A 55 7.25 1.91 14.99
CA LEU A 55 7.16 1.51 16.39
C LEU A 55 8.24 2.22 17.23
N TYR A 56 7.87 2.66 18.42
CA TYR A 56 8.85 3.19 19.39
C TYR A 56 9.77 2.11 19.95
N THR A 57 9.25 0.90 20.07
CA THR A 57 9.99 -0.29 20.48
C THR A 57 9.34 -1.50 19.85
N ASN A 58 10.12 -2.48 19.48
CA ASN A 58 9.62 -3.74 18.94
C ASN A 58 9.10 -4.68 20.05
N ASN A 59 9.26 -4.33 21.31
CA ASN A 59 8.78 -5.13 22.44
C ASN A 59 7.29 -4.88 22.66
N ILE A 60 6.46 -5.67 21.98
CA ILE A 60 5.00 -5.62 22.04
C ILE A 60 4.51 -6.62 23.08
N TYR A 61 3.78 -6.13 24.09
CA TYR A 61 3.17 -6.98 25.12
C TYR A 61 1.73 -7.34 24.83
N GLU A 62 1.00 -6.40 24.17
CA GLU A 62 -0.40 -6.57 23.89
C GLU A 62 -0.72 -6.11 22.47
N ILE A 63 -1.52 -6.88 21.77
CA ILE A 63 -2.15 -6.48 20.51
C ILE A 63 -3.63 -6.76 20.61
N PHE A 64 -4.45 -5.81 20.19
CA PHE A 64 -5.90 -5.90 20.36
C PHE A 64 -6.61 -5.21 19.20
N GLN A 65 -7.67 -5.79 18.66
CA GLN A 65 -8.57 -5.12 17.74
C GLN A 65 -9.84 -4.71 18.46
N ASP A 66 -10.15 -3.38 18.42
CA ASP A 66 -11.39 -2.88 18.99
C ASP A 66 -12.60 -3.19 18.08
N ARG A 67 -13.81 -2.94 18.59
CA ARG A 67 -15.06 -3.20 17.86
C ARG A 67 -15.24 -2.28 16.64
N GLU A 68 -14.56 -1.16 16.59
CA GLU A 68 -14.54 -0.25 15.45
C GLU A 68 -13.59 -0.72 14.36
N GLY A 69 -12.62 -1.57 14.72
CA GLY A 69 -11.67 -2.20 13.80
C GLY A 69 -10.23 -1.68 13.92
N TYR A 70 -9.95 -0.70 14.79
CA TYR A 70 -8.58 -0.24 15.02
C TYR A 70 -7.73 -1.34 15.68
N ILE A 71 -6.48 -1.46 15.26
CA ILE A 71 -5.50 -2.29 15.97
C ILE A 71 -4.78 -1.44 17.02
N TRP A 72 -4.92 -1.82 18.27
CA TRP A 72 -4.21 -1.22 19.40
C TRP A 72 -3.01 -2.07 19.75
N ILE A 73 -1.89 -1.40 20.03
CA ILE A 73 -0.60 -2.02 20.30
C ILE A 73 -0.07 -1.47 21.61
N GLY A 74 -0.02 -2.35 22.60
CA GLY A 74 0.57 -2.06 23.90
C GLY A 74 2.02 -2.49 23.94
N THR A 75 2.92 -1.55 24.22
CA THR A 75 4.36 -1.80 24.31
C THR A 75 4.88 -1.47 25.70
N ALA A 76 6.15 -1.75 25.94
CA ALA A 76 6.85 -1.33 27.17
C ALA A 76 6.93 0.20 27.33
N SER A 77 6.72 0.98 26.28
CA SER A 77 7.02 2.42 26.27
C SER A 77 5.93 3.31 25.67
N SER A 78 4.86 2.75 25.16
CA SER A 78 3.77 3.51 24.52
C SER A 78 2.52 2.65 24.29
N LEU A 79 1.39 3.32 24.20
CA LEU A 79 0.18 2.81 23.56
C LEU A 79 0.12 3.36 22.15
N GLN A 80 -0.16 2.52 21.17
CA GLN A 80 -0.24 2.91 19.77
C GLN A 80 -1.54 2.40 19.14
N ARG A 81 -2.08 3.17 18.18
CA ARG A 81 -3.29 2.81 17.43
C ARG A 81 -3.00 2.84 15.93
N TRP A 82 -3.21 1.71 15.28
CA TRP A 82 -3.07 1.55 13.83
C TRP A 82 -4.44 1.55 13.16
N ASP A 83 -4.59 2.33 12.11
CA ASP A 83 -5.82 2.46 11.34
C ASP A 83 -5.74 1.82 9.93
N GLY A 84 -4.64 1.17 9.61
CA GLY A 84 -4.35 0.60 8.29
C GLY A 84 -3.37 1.43 7.45
N HIS A 85 -3.18 2.71 7.79
CA HIS A 85 -2.28 3.63 7.08
C HIS A 85 -1.40 4.44 8.02
N TRP A 86 -1.94 4.82 9.19
CA TRP A 86 -1.28 5.72 10.13
C TRP A 86 -1.20 5.10 11.52
N LEU A 87 -0.02 5.20 12.12
CA LEU A 87 0.21 4.81 13.50
C LEU A 87 0.15 6.05 14.41
N THR A 88 -0.89 6.13 15.23
CA THR A 88 -1.04 7.19 16.24
C THR A 88 -0.42 6.73 17.55
N ASN A 89 0.45 7.54 18.14
CA ASN A 89 1.16 7.24 19.37
C ASN A 89 0.59 8.01 20.55
N PHE A 90 0.45 7.33 21.69
CA PHE A 90 -0.02 7.89 22.96
C PHE A 90 1.00 7.57 24.06
N ARG A 91 1.49 8.62 24.71
CA ARG A 91 2.47 8.51 25.81
C ARG A 91 2.11 9.47 26.93
N ASN A 92 2.38 9.10 28.19
CA ASN A 92 2.14 9.97 29.35
C ASN A 92 3.11 11.16 29.42
N THR A 93 4.22 11.10 28.66
CA THR A 93 5.20 12.20 28.56
C THR A 93 4.84 13.22 27.50
N ASP A 94 3.92 12.89 26.59
CA ASP A 94 3.45 13.83 25.60
C ASP A 94 2.48 14.81 26.25
N SER A 95 2.69 16.11 26.02
CA SER A 95 1.77 17.15 26.48
C SER A 95 0.33 16.93 26.03
N ARG A 96 0.13 16.04 25.05
CA ARG A 96 -1.14 15.70 24.43
C ARG A 96 -1.90 14.54 25.08
N THR A 97 -1.27 13.75 25.98
CA THR A 97 -1.85 12.53 26.54
C THR A 97 -1.62 12.38 28.04
N HIS A 98 -1.74 13.48 28.77
CA HIS A 98 -1.43 13.56 30.22
C HIS A 98 -2.12 12.54 31.11
N LEU A 99 -3.09 11.80 30.61
CA LEU A 99 -3.96 10.99 31.45
C LEU A 99 -3.73 9.48 31.30
N LEU A 100 -2.75 9.05 30.46
CA LEU A 100 -2.26 7.68 30.49
C LEU A 100 -1.53 7.47 31.81
N ALA A 101 -1.90 6.45 32.59
CA ALA A 101 -1.31 6.26 33.94
C ALA A 101 0.18 5.88 33.86
N ASP A 102 0.57 5.09 32.84
CA ASP A 102 1.95 4.71 32.53
C ASP A 102 2.07 4.34 31.05
N ASN A 103 3.27 4.36 30.53
CA ASN A 103 3.57 3.99 29.13
C ASN A 103 3.68 2.48 28.91
N ASN A 104 3.88 1.70 29.97
CA ASN A 104 3.99 0.24 29.89
C ASN A 104 2.59 -0.36 29.93
N ILE A 105 2.14 -0.92 28.79
CA ILE A 105 0.78 -1.41 28.56
C ILE A 105 0.81 -2.93 28.61
N SER A 106 -0.03 -3.53 29.46
CA SER A 106 -0.06 -4.97 29.65
C SER A 106 -1.31 -5.67 29.16
N ASN A 107 -2.45 -4.97 29.07
CA ASN A 107 -3.70 -5.55 28.63
C ASN A 107 -4.67 -4.47 28.12
N ILE A 108 -5.47 -4.81 27.11
CA ILE A 108 -6.47 -3.91 26.50
C ILE A 108 -7.76 -4.67 26.29
N VAL A 109 -8.88 -4.12 26.77
CA VAL A 109 -10.22 -4.68 26.57
C VAL A 109 -11.19 -3.59 26.15
N ASP A 110 -12.09 -3.90 25.21
CA ASP A 110 -13.01 -2.97 24.61
C ASP A 110 -14.46 -3.17 25.09
N THR A 111 -15.14 -2.08 25.42
CA THR A 111 -16.60 -2.02 25.59
C THR A 111 -17.20 -1.09 24.52
N ASP A 112 -18.52 -0.95 24.48
CA ASP A 112 -19.17 -0.10 23.46
C ASP A 112 -18.73 1.37 23.57
N GLN A 113 -18.47 1.86 24.77
CA GLN A 113 -18.16 3.26 25.02
C GLN A 113 -16.69 3.53 25.36
N LEU A 114 -16.03 2.59 26.03
CA LEU A 114 -14.71 2.77 26.62
C LEU A 114 -13.74 1.67 26.14
N LEU A 115 -12.50 2.07 25.92
CA LEU A 115 -11.37 1.13 25.87
C LEU A 115 -10.71 1.12 27.27
N TRP A 116 -10.59 -0.05 27.84
CA TRP A 116 -9.98 -0.28 29.15
C TRP A 116 -8.54 -0.72 28.96
N ILE A 117 -7.60 -0.02 29.57
CA ILE A 117 -6.17 -0.17 29.31
C ILE A 117 -5.46 -0.38 30.64
N CYS A 118 -4.88 -1.54 30.84
CA CYS A 118 -4.02 -1.82 31.96
C CYS A 118 -2.60 -1.34 31.72
N THR A 119 -2.10 -0.54 32.63
CA THR A 119 -0.71 -0.07 32.60
C THR A 119 0.00 -0.44 33.90
N SER A 120 1.33 -0.37 33.94
CA SER A 120 2.11 -0.56 35.17
C SER A 120 1.75 0.50 36.24
N GLY A 121 1.29 1.67 35.85
CA GLY A 121 0.79 2.73 36.75
C GLY A 121 -0.68 2.62 37.14
N GLY A 122 -1.39 1.57 36.70
CA GLY A 122 -2.81 1.33 36.97
C GLY A 122 -3.70 1.43 35.75
N LEU A 123 -5.02 1.33 35.99
CA LEU A 123 -6.03 1.34 34.96
C LEU A 123 -6.21 2.73 34.34
N THR A 124 -6.21 2.80 33.03
CA THR A 124 -6.57 3.95 32.21
C THR A 124 -7.75 3.62 31.33
N LEU A 125 -8.65 4.58 31.13
CA LEU A 125 -9.84 4.48 30.29
C LEU A 125 -9.74 5.45 29.12
N TYR A 126 -10.11 5.02 27.94
CA TYR A 126 -10.20 5.88 26.76
C TYR A 126 -11.66 5.98 26.30
N ASN A 127 -12.19 7.19 26.27
CA ASN A 127 -13.53 7.46 25.75
C ASN A 127 -13.48 7.49 24.21
N LYS A 128 -14.06 6.49 23.57
CA LYS A 128 -13.99 6.32 22.10
C LYS A 128 -14.71 7.42 21.34
N ALA A 129 -15.86 7.88 21.86
CA ALA A 129 -16.65 8.91 21.20
C ALA A 129 -15.99 10.29 21.24
N LYS A 130 -15.26 10.59 22.29
CA LYS A 130 -14.68 11.92 22.56
C LYS A 130 -13.16 11.97 22.41
N GLY A 131 -12.49 10.81 22.23
CA GLY A 131 -11.06 10.75 21.94
C GLY A 131 -10.11 11.14 23.08
N TYR A 132 -10.52 11.04 24.36
CA TYR A 132 -9.66 11.39 25.48
C TYR A 132 -9.49 10.25 26.48
N PHE A 133 -8.36 10.27 27.20
CA PHE A 133 -8.05 9.33 28.28
C PHE A 133 -8.42 9.91 29.64
N PHE A 134 -8.78 9.03 30.57
CA PHE A 134 -9.01 9.40 31.98
C PHE A 134 -8.74 8.21 32.89
N GLN A 135 -8.54 8.46 34.18
CA GLN A 135 -8.34 7.43 35.18
C GLN A 135 -9.60 7.25 36.03
N PRO A 136 -9.85 6.04 36.56
CA PRO A 136 -10.93 5.81 37.49
C PRO A 136 -10.78 6.71 38.72
N THR A 137 -11.93 7.17 39.26
CA THR A 137 -11.97 7.99 40.46
C THR A 137 -11.89 7.19 41.75
N ASP A 138 -12.32 5.92 41.73
CA ASP A 138 -12.35 5.03 42.89
C ASP A 138 -10.95 4.57 43.28
N LYS A 139 -10.60 4.86 44.56
CA LYS A 139 -9.29 4.52 45.12
C LYS A 139 -9.01 3.02 45.22
N ARG A 140 -10.02 2.18 45.16
CA ARG A 140 -9.86 0.70 45.22
C ARG A 140 -9.19 0.14 43.98
N ILE A 141 -9.38 0.79 42.84
CA ILE A 141 -8.81 0.33 41.55
C ILE A 141 -7.81 1.31 40.94
N ARG A 142 -7.90 2.62 41.30
CA ARG A 142 -7.02 3.64 40.78
C ARG A 142 -5.57 3.38 41.20
N GLY A 143 -4.65 3.43 40.27
CA GLY A 143 -3.20 3.24 40.48
C GLY A 143 -2.81 1.82 40.89
N LYS A 144 -3.72 0.86 40.79
CA LYS A 144 -3.42 -0.54 41.08
C LYS A 144 -3.21 -1.34 39.81
N TRP A 145 -2.21 -2.21 39.84
CA TRP A 145 -1.97 -3.18 38.77
C TRP A 145 -3.15 -4.14 38.65
N THR A 146 -3.71 -4.23 37.47
CA THR A 146 -4.79 -5.16 37.13
C THR A 146 -4.21 -6.36 36.36
N ASN A 147 -4.37 -7.54 36.92
CA ASN A 147 -3.81 -8.77 36.35
C ASN A 147 -4.53 -9.19 35.06
N SER A 148 -5.86 -9.10 35.06
CA SER A 148 -6.70 -9.47 33.94
C SER A 148 -8.03 -8.74 33.97
N MET A 149 -8.63 -8.56 32.80
CA MET A 149 -9.94 -7.95 32.60
C MET A 149 -10.76 -8.77 31.63
N CYS A 150 -12.08 -8.80 31.81
CA CYS A 150 -12.97 -9.29 30.77
C CYS A 150 -14.34 -8.59 30.84
N ASN A 151 -14.97 -8.45 29.68
CA ASN A 151 -16.33 -7.89 29.58
C ASN A 151 -17.35 -8.83 30.24
N ASP A 152 -18.38 -8.28 30.83
CA ASP A 152 -19.56 -9.04 31.19
C ASP A 152 -20.59 -9.09 30.05
N SER A 153 -21.66 -9.84 30.24
CA SER A 153 -22.77 -9.96 29.27
C SER A 153 -23.59 -8.66 29.11
N ASP A 154 -23.49 -7.75 30.06
CA ASP A 154 -24.33 -6.55 30.16
C ASP A 154 -23.53 -5.26 29.82
N GLY A 155 -22.30 -5.43 29.32
CA GLY A 155 -21.40 -4.36 28.90
C GLY A 155 -20.56 -3.75 30.02
N GLY A 156 -20.61 -4.30 31.23
CA GLY A 156 -19.70 -3.96 32.32
C GLY A 156 -18.35 -4.66 32.21
N MET A 157 -17.49 -4.48 33.21
CA MET A 157 -16.13 -5.00 33.23
C MET A 157 -15.82 -5.73 34.54
N TRP A 158 -15.27 -6.92 34.42
CA TRP A 158 -14.67 -7.65 35.52
C TRP A 158 -13.18 -7.37 35.59
N LEU A 159 -12.66 -7.05 36.77
CA LEU A 159 -11.26 -6.72 37.01
C LEU A 159 -10.69 -7.63 38.09
N ALA A 160 -9.56 -8.30 37.79
CA ALA A 160 -8.77 -9.02 38.75
C ALA A 160 -7.56 -8.19 39.21
N ILE A 161 -7.49 -7.87 40.48
CA ILE A 161 -6.41 -7.11 41.10
C ILE A 161 -5.78 -7.97 42.20
N GLY A 162 -4.73 -8.71 41.83
CA GLY A 162 -4.13 -9.69 42.74
C GLY A 162 -5.12 -10.79 43.14
N THR A 163 -5.51 -10.83 44.40
CA THR A 163 -6.49 -11.78 44.94
C THR A 163 -7.92 -11.24 44.97
N GLU A 164 -8.14 -10.02 44.57
CA GLU A 164 -9.43 -9.31 44.65
C GLU A 164 -10.12 -9.29 43.29
N LEU A 165 -11.41 -9.50 43.26
CA LEU A 165 -12.26 -9.42 42.08
C LEU A 165 -13.21 -8.25 42.20
N TYR A 166 -13.25 -7.40 41.17
CA TYR A 166 -14.15 -6.24 41.12
C TYR A 166 -15.04 -6.34 39.87
N HIS A 167 -16.27 -5.84 40.03
CA HIS A 167 -17.18 -5.63 38.91
C HIS A 167 -17.47 -4.13 38.77
N CYS A 168 -17.33 -3.62 37.55
CA CYS A 168 -17.56 -2.24 37.20
C CYS A 168 -18.71 -2.14 36.20
N ASP A 169 -19.51 -1.08 36.28
CA ASP A 169 -20.46 -0.74 35.23
C ASP A 169 -19.74 -0.26 33.96
N ALA A 170 -20.46 -0.19 32.84
CA ALA A 170 -19.91 0.17 31.50
C ALA A 170 -19.19 1.54 31.48
N THR A 171 -19.46 2.43 32.41
CA THR A 171 -18.88 3.77 32.53
C THR A 171 -17.80 3.89 33.60
N CYS A 172 -17.53 2.81 34.34
CA CYS A 172 -16.59 2.78 35.45
C CYS A 172 -16.98 3.76 36.61
N THR A 173 -18.29 4.00 36.81
CA THR A 173 -18.80 4.88 37.87
C THR A 173 -19.25 4.13 39.11
N GLN A 174 -19.75 2.91 38.94
CA GLN A 174 -20.14 2.02 40.00
C GLN A 174 -19.20 0.81 40.06
N ILE A 175 -18.60 0.57 41.23
CA ILE A 175 -17.62 -0.49 41.43
C ILE A 175 -18.00 -1.32 42.63
N GLU A 176 -18.18 -2.62 42.44
CA GLU A 176 -18.47 -3.58 43.44
C GLU A 176 -17.32 -4.56 43.64
N GLN A 177 -16.93 -4.85 44.86
CA GLN A 177 -16.00 -5.91 45.19
C GLN A 177 -16.76 -7.20 45.40
N VAL A 178 -16.35 -8.29 44.74
CA VAL A 178 -16.94 -9.61 44.80
C VAL A 178 -15.95 -10.58 45.42
N ASN A 179 -16.41 -11.41 46.36
CA ASN A 179 -15.58 -12.47 46.94
C ASN A 179 -15.92 -13.84 46.30
N PRO A 180 -15.16 -14.32 45.33
CA PRO A 180 -15.47 -15.58 44.64
C PRO A 180 -15.10 -16.82 45.48
N PHE A 181 -14.23 -16.65 46.47
CA PHE A 181 -13.68 -17.82 47.25
C PHE A 181 -14.42 -18.06 48.57
N GLY A 182 -15.36 -17.20 48.92
CA GLY A 182 -16.08 -17.29 50.21
C GLY A 182 -15.15 -17.07 51.41
N ASN A 183 -15.53 -17.68 52.57
CA ASN A 183 -14.76 -17.57 53.81
C ASN A 183 -13.57 -18.58 53.91
N LYS A 184 -13.19 -19.24 52.85
CA LYS A 184 -12.03 -20.15 52.83
C LYS A 184 -10.75 -19.31 52.86
N ASN A 185 -9.89 -19.58 53.85
CA ASN A 185 -8.65 -18.84 54.13
C ASN A 185 -7.52 -19.01 53.10
N GLY A 186 -7.79 -19.07 51.80
CA GLY A 186 -6.80 -19.12 50.76
C GLY A 186 -6.69 -17.79 50.02
N LYS A 187 -5.50 -17.22 49.92
CA LYS A 187 -5.20 -16.10 49.00
C LYS A 187 -4.92 -16.70 47.65
N HIS A 188 -5.89 -16.77 46.78
CA HIS A 188 -5.75 -17.22 45.39
C HIS A 188 -5.51 -16.04 44.50
N ASN A 189 -4.32 -15.95 43.89
CA ASN A 189 -4.03 -14.88 42.95
C ASN A 189 -4.69 -15.19 41.61
N ILE A 190 -5.55 -14.28 41.13
CA ILE A 190 -6.30 -14.44 39.88
C ILE A 190 -5.43 -13.99 38.73
N ASN A 191 -5.00 -14.92 37.88
CA ASN A 191 -4.15 -14.62 36.72
C ASN A 191 -4.93 -14.26 35.47
N ALA A 192 -6.05 -14.96 35.21
CA ALA A 192 -6.84 -14.73 34.02
C ALA A 192 -8.34 -14.80 34.33
N LEU A 193 -9.09 -13.99 33.64
CA LEU A 193 -10.56 -13.96 33.61
C LEU A 193 -11.05 -14.28 32.21
N TYR A 194 -12.12 -15.04 32.13
CA TYR A 194 -12.78 -15.37 30.86
C TYR A 194 -14.29 -15.43 31.03
N MET A 195 -15.05 -14.74 30.14
CA MET A 195 -16.51 -14.81 30.11
C MET A 195 -16.95 -15.77 29.01
N ASP A 196 -17.65 -16.85 29.38
CA ASP A 196 -18.15 -17.80 28.39
C ASP A 196 -19.45 -17.30 27.71
N SER A 197 -19.83 -17.92 26.60
CA SER A 197 -21.01 -17.54 25.81
C SER A 197 -22.34 -17.68 26.59
N LYS A 198 -22.32 -18.36 27.75
CA LYS A 198 -23.47 -18.56 28.64
C LYS A 198 -23.51 -17.52 29.74
N GLY A 199 -22.59 -16.53 29.72
CA GLY A 199 -22.49 -15.46 30.73
C GLY A 199 -21.95 -15.97 32.09
N MET A 200 -21.12 -17.00 32.07
CA MET A 200 -20.42 -17.49 33.25
C MET A 200 -18.98 -16.97 33.24
N LEU A 201 -18.59 -16.34 34.31
CA LEU A 201 -17.22 -15.88 34.54
C LEU A 201 -16.36 -17.03 35.05
N TRP A 202 -15.25 -17.26 34.38
CA TRP A 202 -14.22 -18.21 34.79
C TRP A 202 -13.03 -17.43 35.38
N LEU A 203 -12.52 -17.95 36.50
CA LEU A 203 -11.34 -17.43 37.16
C LEU A 203 -10.26 -18.51 37.15
N LEU A 204 -9.10 -18.14 36.63
CA LEU A 204 -7.91 -19.01 36.54
C LEU A 204 -6.90 -18.44 37.54
N CYS A 205 -6.54 -19.23 38.56
CA CYS A 205 -5.64 -18.81 39.62
C CYS A 205 -4.23 -19.41 39.42
N SER A 206 -3.20 -18.69 39.92
CA SER A 206 -1.78 -19.08 39.82
C SER A 206 -1.44 -20.40 40.56
N ASP A 207 -2.27 -20.84 41.49
CA ASP A 207 -2.13 -22.07 42.24
C ASP A 207 -2.91 -23.25 41.61
N GLY A 208 -3.43 -23.08 40.39
CA GLY A 208 -4.25 -24.07 39.68
C GLY A 208 -5.71 -24.13 40.13
N THR A 209 -6.14 -23.29 41.05
CA THR A 209 -7.56 -23.17 41.44
C THR A 209 -8.36 -22.61 40.28
N LEU A 210 -9.47 -23.28 39.94
CA LEU A 210 -10.44 -22.83 38.94
C LEU A 210 -11.79 -22.57 39.57
N MET A 211 -12.34 -21.39 39.30
CA MET A 211 -13.70 -21.03 39.74
C MET A 211 -14.55 -20.67 38.55
N ARG A 212 -15.83 -20.94 38.62
CA ARG A 212 -16.82 -20.56 37.61
C ARG A 212 -18.08 -20.03 38.29
N GLY A 213 -18.57 -18.88 37.81
CA GLY A 213 -19.74 -18.28 38.48
C GLY A 213 -20.45 -17.25 37.66
N ARG A 214 -21.56 -16.74 38.24
CA ARG A 214 -22.32 -15.65 37.67
C ARG A 214 -22.71 -14.65 38.77
N GLY A 215 -22.46 -13.37 38.57
CA GLY A 215 -22.68 -12.34 39.55
C GLY A 215 -21.83 -12.56 40.81
N LYS A 216 -22.48 -12.84 41.95
CA LYS A 216 -21.80 -13.06 43.25
C LYS A 216 -21.60 -14.53 43.63
N ARG A 217 -22.08 -15.46 42.82
CA ARG A 217 -22.03 -16.88 43.12
C ARG A 217 -21.01 -17.57 42.26
N PHE A 218 -20.03 -18.20 42.89
CA PHE A 218 -18.96 -18.92 42.26
C PHE A 218 -18.87 -20.36 42.83
N ASP A 219 -18.69 -21.32 41.97
CA ASP A 219 -18.45 -22.73 42.28
C ASP A 219 -17.04 -23.10 41.89
N ALA A 220 -16.39 -23.94 42.69
CA ALA A 220 -15.09 -24.49 42.36
C ALA A 220 -15.22 -25.52 41.25
N VAL A 221 -14.37 -25.46 40.26
CA VAL A 221 -14.22 -26.47 39.19
C VAL A 221 -13.07 -27.38 39.58
N LYS A 222 -13.16 -28.70 39.23
CA LYS A 222 -12.07 -29.63 39.44
C LYS A 222 -10.80 -29.11 38.75
N PRO A 223 -9.66 -28.96 39.41
CA PRO A 223 -8.45 -28.45 38.81
C PRO A 223 -7.96 -29.39 37.70
N ILE A 224 -7.17 -28.83 36.76
CA ILE A 224 -6.50 -29.62 35.72
C ILE A 224 -5.47 -30.52 36.41
N PRO A 225 -5.40 -31.82 36.05
CA PRO A 225 -4.40 -32.72 36.61
C PRO A 225 -2.96 -32.18 36.37
N ASP A 226 -2.23 -32.01 37.46
CA ASP A 226 -0.84 -31.57 37.49
C ASP A 226 -0.53 -30.28 36.66
N GLY A 227 -1.58 -29.48 36.32
CA GLY A 227 -1.48 -28.34 35.45
C GLY A 227 -2.02 -27.03 36.04
N VAL A 228 -1.41 -25.92 35.73
CA VAL A 228 -1.90 -24.54 35.99
C VAL A 228 -2.36 -23.91 34.69
N ALA A 229 -3.65 -23.59 34.62
CA ALA A 229 -4.21 -22.91 33.44
C ALA A 229 -3.68 -21.46 33.36
N CYS A 230 -3.14 -21.08 32.21
CA CYS A 230 -2.72 -19.72 31.92
C CYS A 230 -3.69 -19.00 30.97
N THR A 231 -4.42 -19.72 30.14
CA THR A 231 -5.43 -19.18 29.24
C THR A 231 -6.61 -20.12 29.08
N MET A 232 -7.74 -19.55 28.67
CA MET A 232 -8.97 -20.29 28.36
C MET A 232 -9.60 -19.70 27.11
N PHE A 233 -10.25 -20.56 26.33
CA PHE A 233 -11.01 -20.17 25.14
C PHE A 233 -12.24 -21.09 24.94
N GLU A 234 -13.39 -20.50 24.60
CA GLU A 234 -14.59 -21.21 24.17
C GLU A 234 -14.68 -21.15 22.64
N ASP A 235 -14.66 -22.30 21.98
CA ASP A 235 -14.79 -22.36 20.53
C ASP A 235 -16.23 -22.19 20.05
N ALA A 236 -16.43 -22.04 18.76
CA ALA A 236 -17.74 -21.82 18.14
C ALA A 236 -18.72 -22.99 18.33
N ASP A 237 -18.23 -24.18 18.68
CA ASP A 237 -19.04 -25.36 19.02
C ASP A 237 -19.37 -25.43 20.53
N GLY A 238 -18.93 -24.46 21.31
CA GLY A 238 -19.13 -24.35 22.75
C GLY A 238 -18.24 -25.29 23.56
N ARG A 239 -17.09 -25.70 23.01
CA ARG A 239 -16.08 -26.48 23.73
C ARG A 239 -15.12 -25.54 24.44
N TYR A 240 -14.70 -25.96 25.65
CA TYR A 240 -13.80 -25.14 26.46
C TYR A 240 -12.38 -25.70 26.39
N TRP A 241 -11.46 -24.84 25.97
CA TRP A 241 -10.05 -25.14 25.81
C TRP A 241 -9.22 -24.40 26.84
N PHE A 242 -8.21 -25.06 27.41
CA PHE A 242 -7.33 -24.48 28.40
C PHE A 242 -5.88 -24.72 28.00
N GLY A 243 -5.13 -23.65 27.89
CA GLY A 243 -3.67 -23.70 27.79
C GLY A 243 -3.05 -23.69 29.18
N THR A 244 -1.99 -24.45 29.37
CA THR A 244 -1.34 -24.63 30.67
C THR A 244 0.15 -24.28 30.62
N TRP A 245 0.71 -24.08 31.80
CA TRP A 245 2.17 -23.95 31.98
C TRP A 245 2.78 -25.36 32.00
N GLY A 246 3.35 -25.80 30.84
CA GLY A 246 4.16 -27.00 30.76
C GLY A 246 3.38 -28.34 30.70
N GLN A 247 2.03 -28.33 30.64
CA GLN A 247 1.20 -29.52 30.54
C GLN A 247 0.33 -29.54 29.27
N GLY A 248 0.66 -28.69 28.31
CA GLY A 248 0.00 -28.66 26.99
C GLY A 248 -1.43 -28.16 27.00
N LEU A 249 -2.25 -28.69 26.10
CA LEU A 249 -3.61 -28.28 25.85
C LEU A 249 -4.62 -29.22 26.49
N TRP A 250 -5.61 -28.68 27.16
CA TRP A 250 -6.67 -29.43 27.81
C TRP A 250 -8.06 -28.98 27.37
N GLN A 251 -8.97 -29.91 27.26
CA GLN A 251 -10.39 -29.65 26.98
C GLN A 251 -11.25 -30.04 28.21
N TYR A 252 -12.12 -29.11 28.62
CA TYR A 252 -13.08 -29.34 29.68
C TYR A 252 -14.36 -29.93 29.11
N LEU A 253 -14.86 -31.03 29.74
CA LEU A 253 -16.05 -31.79 29.36
C LEU A 253 -17.15 -31.59 30.39
N PRO A 254 -18.04 -30.59 30.28
CA PRO A 254 -19.01 -30.24 31.29
C PRO A 254 -20.03 -31.35 31.61
N GLU A 255 -20.37 -32.22 30.63
CA GLU A 255 -21.28 -33.31 30.81
C GLU A 255 -20.68 -34.42 31.68
N LYS A 256 -19.38 -34.68 31.53
CA LYS A 256 -18.67 -35.65 32.40
C LYS A 256 -18.49 -35.07 33.82
N ALA A 257 -18.30 -33.74 33.95
CA ALA A 257 -18.24 -33.09 35.23
C ALA A 257 -19.56 -33.23 36.03
N LYS A 258 -20.72 -33.11 35.38
CA LYS A 258 -22.05 -33.36 35.99
C LYS A 258 -22.20 -34.82 36.46
N ALA A 259 -21.65 -35.76 35.71
CA ALA A 259 -21.67 -37.18 36.06
C ALA A 259 -20.61 -37.59 37.10
N LYS A 260 -19.88 -36.63 37.70
CA LYS A 260 -18.72 -36.85 38.60
C LYS A 260 -17.61 -37.72 38.00
N GLY A 261 -17.55 -37.78 36.67
CA GLY A 261 -16.49 -38.45 35.92
C GLY A 261 -15.23 -37.58 35.74
N ASP A 262 -14.27 -38.10 35.00
CA ASP A 262 -13.11 -37.31 34.63
C ASP A 262 -13.52 -36.27 33.58
N CYS A 263 -13.47 -34.98 33.96
CA CYS A 263 -13.95 -33.88 33.15
C CYS A 263 -12.87 -33.24 32.29
N TRP A 264 -11.66 -33.74 32.35
CA TRP A 264 -10.55 -33.23 31.58
C TRP A 264 -10.09 -34.23 30.52
N LEU A 265 -9.77 -33.69 29.31
CA LEU A 265 -9.18 -34.44 28.22
C LEU A 265 -7.93 -33.71 27.77
N GLN A 266 -6.78 -34.33 27.92
CA GLN A 266 -5.52 -33.80 27.44
C GLN A 266 -5.37 -34.05 25.94
N HIS A 267 -4.91 -33.05 25.21
CA HIS A 267 -4.58 -33.15 23.81
C HIS A 267 -3.07 -32.97 23.63
N HIS A 268 -2.42 -34.04 23.15
CA HIS A 268 -1.01 -33.96 22.78
C HIS A 268 -0.88 -33.28 21.42
N VAL A 269 -0.13 -32.18 21.36
CA VAL A 269 0.05 -31.34 20.16
C VAL A 269 1.33 -31.73 19.42
N GLN A 270 2.22 -32.50 20.04
CA GLN A 270 3.49 -32.93 19.45
C GLN A 270 3.65 -34.44 19.46
N ASP A 271 4.33 -34.97 18.43
CA ASP A 271 4.74 -36.39 18.33
C ASP A 271 6.01 -36.74 19.12
N ASN A 272 6.65 -35.80 19.82
CA ASN A 272 7.91 -36.00 20.52
C ASN A 272 7.72 -35.97 22.05
N ASP A 273 8.11 -37.04 22.72
CA ASP A 273 8.06 -37.27 24.16
C ASP A 273 8.98 -36.40 25.03
N GLU A 274 9.57 -35.32 24.51
CA GLU A 274 10.43 -34.43 25.28
C GLU A 274 9.60 -33.28 25.86
N GLY A 275 9.06 -33.50 27.05
CA GLY A 275 8.42 -32.44 27.84
C GLY A 275 9.41 -31.29 28.11
N GLY A 276 9.12 -30.11 27.64
CA GLY A 276 9.93 -28.93 27.79
C GLY A 276 9.10 -27.64 27.80
N GLU A 277 9.76 -26.49 27.81
CA GLU A 277 9.15 -25.17 27.72
C GLU A 277 8.21 -24.98 26.50
N GLU A 278 8.21 -25.94 25.58
CA GLU A 278 7.41 -25.94 24.35
C GLU A 278 5.94 -26.26 24.59
N ASP A 279 5.56 -26.82 25.75
CA ASP A 279 4.19 -27.19 26.10
C ASP A 279 3.39 -26.07 26.81
N ILE A 280 3.89 -24.87 26.81
CA ILE A 280 3.23 -23.69 27.40
C ILE A 280 2.36 -23.02 26.34
N PHE A 281 1.05 -23.11 26.45
CA PHE A 281 0.11 -22.40 25.59
C PHE A 281 -0.52 -21.25 26.34
N PHE A 282 -0.19 -20.02 25.97
CA PHE A 282 -0.66 -18.82 26.66
C PHE A 282 -1.67 -17.98 25.85
N CYS A 283 -1.87 -18.27 24.58
CA CYS A 283 -2.90 -17.65 23.77
C CYS A 283 -3.58 -18.65 22.85
N ILE A 284 -4.92 -18.65 22.84
CA ILE A 284 -5.77 -19.50 22.00
C ILE A 284 -6.79 -18.62 21.33
N GLN A 285 -6.91 -18.69 20.00
CA GLN A 285 -7.85 -17.94 19.18
C GLN A 285 -8.48 -18.85 18.13
N GLN A 286 -9.70 -18.54 17.70
CA GLN A 286 -10.35 -19.23 16.61
C GLN A 286 -10.48 -18.29 15.41
N ASP A 287 -10.17 -18.81 14.21
CA ASP A 287 -10.36 -18.04 12.99
C ASP A 287 -11.85 -17.79 12.70
N ARG A 288 -12.15 -16.76 11.93
CA ARG A 288 -13.54 -16.42 11.60
C ARG A 288 -14.28 -17.47 10.79
N THR A 289 -13.56 -18.32 10.07
CA THR A 289 -14.15 -19.43 9.33
C THR A 289 -14.61 -20.55 10.26
N LYS A 290 -14.22 -20.49 11.54
CA LYS A 290 -14.51 -21.46 12.60
C LYS A 290 -13.96 -22.87 12.32
N ARG A 291 -12.97 -22.95 11.43
CA ARG A 291 -12.35 -24.23 11.03
C ARG A 291 -11.12 -24.54 11.82
N TRP A 292 -10.37 -23.51 12.24
CA TRP A 292 -9.09 -23.64 12.87
C TRP A 292 -9.03 -22.98 14.22
N LEU A 293 -8.41 -23.67 15.15
CA LEU A 293 -8.04 -23.13 16.44
C LEU A 293 -6.54 -22.84 16.43
N TRP A 294 -6.20 -21.60 16.63
CA TRP A 294 -4.83 -21.11 16.65
C TRP A 294 -4.33 -21.12 18.09
N MET A 295 -3.11 -21.61 18.30
CA MET A 295 -2.51 -21.69 19.61
C MET A 295 -1.08 -21.20 19.53
N LEU A 296 -0.72 -20.32 20.46
CA LEU A 296 0.58 -19.70 20.54
C LEU A 296 1.33 -20.20 21.78
N SER A 297 2.55 -20.66 21.56
CA SER A 297 3.57 -20.88 22.58
C SER A 297 4.70 -19.87 22.42
N TYR A 298 5.66 -19.83 23.34
CA TYR A 298 6.78 -18.87 23.26
C TYR A 298 7.54 -18.87 21.93
N LYS A 299 7.69 -20.03 21.30
CA LYS A 299 8.54 -20.20 20.10
C LYS A 299 7.79 -20.76 18.92
N LYS A 300 6.54 -21.24 19.12
CA LYS A 300 5.81 -21.98 18.10
C LYS A 300 4.37 -21.53 17.98
N LEU A 301 3.89 -21.53 16.75
CA LEU A 301 2.49 -21.30 16.42
C LEU A 301 1.91 -22.60 15.88
N TYR A 302 0.83 -23.07 16.49
CA TYR A 302 0.12 -24.28 16.10
C TYR A 302 -1.27 -23.96 15.59
N VAL A 303 -1.72 -24.76 14.65
CA VAL A 303 -3.10 -24.70 14.15
C VAL A 303 -3.72 -26.09 14.30
N LEU A 304 -4.87 -26.13 14.94
CA LEU A 304 -5.68 -27.37 15.03
C LEU A 304 -6.85 -27.28 14.06
N GLU A 305 -6.95 -28.26 13.17
CA GLU A 305 -8.06 -28.38 12.24
C GLU A 305 -9.06 -29.42 12.76
N TYR A 306 -10.35 -29.07 12.76
CA TYR A 306 -11.43 -29.95 13.25
C TYR A 306 -11.84 -31.05 12.26
N ALA A 307 -11.17 -31.26 11.15
CA ALA A 307 -11.54 -32.23 10.15
C ALA A 307 -11.47 -33.67 10.69
N GLY A 308 -12.62 -34.31 10.80
CA GLY A 308 -12.74 -35.74 11.13
C GLY A 308 -12.54 -36.11 12.59
N GLY A 309 -12.69 -35.19 13.53
CA GLY A 309 -12.63 -35.49 14.97
C GLY A 309 -11.23 -35.77 15.51
N ARG A 310 -10.20 -35.56 14.71
CA ARG A 310 -8.78 -35.56 15.10
C ARG A 310 -8.19 -34.20 14.93
N LEU A 311 -7.57 -33.68 15.98
CA LEU A 311 -6.80 -32.48 15.95
C LEU A 311 -5.46 -32.77 15.23
N LYS A 312 -5.23 -32.15 14.08
CA LYS A 312 -3.93 -32.23 13.42
C LYS A 312 -3.19 -30.96 13.71
N PRO A 313 -2.08 -30.98 14.44
CA PRO A 313 -1.22 -29.82 14.56
C PRO A 313 -0.59 -29.56 13.21
N ILE A 314 -0.69 -28.30 12.76
CA ILE A 314 0.07 -27.80 11.63
C ILE A 314 1.15 -26.91 12.22
N ASP A 315 2.39 -27.38 12.13
CA ASP A 315 3.53 -26.58 12.57
C ASP A 315 3.84 -25.49 11.54
N LEU A 316 3.63 -24.25 11.93
CA LEU A 316 3.95 -23.09 11.11
C LEU A 316 5.33 -22.49 11.41
N THR A 317 6.10 -23.09 12.30
CA THR A 317 7.43 -22.59 12.67
C THR A 317 8.39 -22.51 11.48
N ALA A 318 8.19 -23.35 10.45
CA ALA A 318 8.97 -23.25 9.20
C ALA A 318 8.75 -21.93 8.43
N TYR A 319 7.62 -21.26 8.65
CA TYR A 319 7.26 -19.98 8.03
C TYR A 319 7.58 -18.77 8.91
N LEU A 320 7.94 -19.01 10.17
CA LEU A 320 8.22 -17.99 11.16
C LEU A 320 9.72 -18.03 11.53
N SER A 321 10.28 -16.91 11.91
CA SER A 321 11.68 -16.89 12.34
C SER A 321 11.87 -17.71 13.63
N PRO A 322 12.84 -18.62 13.70
CA PRO A 322 13.09 -19.46 14.88
C PRO A 322 13.71 -18.67 16.07
N ARG A 323 13.99 -17.39 15.90
CA ARG A 323 14.64 -16.55 16.92
C ARG A 323 13.65 -15.69 17.71
N HIS A 324 12.36 -15.67 17.33
CA HIS A 324 11.37 -14.79 17.94
C HIS A 324 10.72 -15.44 19.16
N GLU A 325 10.53 -14.65 20.19
CA GLU A 325 9.67 -14.97 21.32
C GLU A 325 8.34 -14.25 21.14
N TYR A 326 7.29 -15.02 20.85
CA TYR A 326 5.96 -14.48 20.69
C TYR A 326 5.34 -14.13 22.04
N THR A 327 4.63 -13.02 22.09
CA THR A 327 4.02 -12.48 23.31
C THR A 327 2.51 -12.51 23.28
N ASN A 328 1.89 -12.29 22.13
CA ASN A 328 0.45 -12.24 22.00
C ASN A 328 -0.01 -12.54 20.56
N MET A 329 -1.30 -12.86 20.41
CA MET A 329 -1.92 -13.18 19.13
C MET A 329 -3.38 -12.74 19.12
N ILE A 330 -3.83 -12.15 18.00
CA ILE A 330 -5.25 -11.89 17.75
C ILE A 330 -5.66 -12.33 16.35
N CYS A 331 -6.94 -12.67 16.20
CA CYS A 331 -7.59 -12.83 14.91
C CYS A 331 -8.38 -11.56 14.59
N ASP A 332 -8.02 -10.85 13.52
CA ASP A 332 -8.70 -9.60 13.14
C ASP A 332 -10.08 -9.84 12.50
N ASN A 333 -10.79 -8.74 12.22
CA ASN A 333 -12.13 -8.80 11.65
C ASN A 333 -12.19 -9.35 10.21
N VAL A 334 -11.06 -9.49 9.55
CA VAL A 334 -10.93 -10.04 8.19
C VAL A 334 -10.51 -11.51 8.24
N GLY A 335 -9.87 -11.94 9.31
CA GLY A 335 -9.39 -13.30 9.52
C GLY A 335 -7.88 -13.45 9.44
N ASN A 336 -7.12 -12.36 9.44
CA ASN A 336 -5.67 -12.43 9.60
C ASN A 336 -5.32 -12.71 11.05
N ILE A 337 -4.25 -13.43 11.26
CA ILE A 337 -3.66 -13.66 12.57
C ILE A 337 -2.47 -12.72 12.75
N TRP A 338 -2.59 -11.83 13.71
CA TRP A 338 -1.53 -10.91 14.09
C TRP A 338 -0.72 -11.52 15.21
N LEU A 339 0.58 -11.65 15.02
CA LEU A 339 1.52 -12.24 15.98
C LEU A 339 2.44 -11.17 16.51
N ALA A 340 2.29 -10.81 17.77
CA ALA A 340 3.21 -9.91 18.44
C ALA A 340 4.44 -10.69 18.94
N ALA A 341 5.62 -10.10 18.84
CA ALA A 341 6.87 -10.68 19.30
C ALA A 341 7.78 -9.61 19.89
N ASN A 342 8.83 -10.04 20.61
CA ASN A 342 9.77 -9.13 21.26
C ASN A 342 10.67 -8.36 20.27
N ASP A 343 10.83 -8.84 19.05
CA ASP A 343 11.73 -8.25 18.05
C ASP A 343 11.07 -8.04 16.70
N GLU A 344 10.40 -9.03 16.13
CA GLU A 344 9.80 -8.94 14.79
C GLU A 344 8.40 -9.55 14.75
N SER A 345 7.41 -8.68 14.77
CA SER A 345 5.99 -9.08 14.74
C SER A 345 5.50 -9.31 13.32
N SER A 346 4.62 -10.29 13.14
CA SER A 346 4.17 -10.77 11.84
C SER A 346 2.66 -10.90 11.73
N ILE A 347 2.15 -10.79 10.50
CA ILE A 347 0.76 -11.10 10.17
C ILE A 347 0.74 -12.40 9.36
N VAL A 348 -0.02 -13.36 9.80
CA VAL A 348 -0.31 -14.61 9.08
C VAL A 348 -1.68 -14.48 8.45
N SER A 349 -1.76 -14.68 7.16
CA SER A 349 -3.01 -14.62 6.42
C SER A 349 -3.13 -15.79 5.45
N PHE A 350 -4.38 -16.13 5.11
CA PHE A 350 -4.68 -17.13 4.09
C PHE A 350 -5.06 -16.44 2.80
N ASP A 351 -4.26 -16.67 1.78
CA ASP A 351 -4.56 -16.15 0.46
C ASP A 351 -5.30 -17.19 -0.37
N SER A 352 -6.51 -16.85 -0.81
CA SER A 352 -7.31 -17.65 -1.74
C SER A 352 -7.21 -17.14 -3.18
N SER A 353 -6.40 -16.12 -3.46
CA SER A 353 -6.27 -15.50 -4.79
C SER A 353 -5.58 -16.40 -5.81
N GLY A 354 -4.84 -17.43 -5.33
CA GLY A 354 -4.01 -18.29 -6.16
C GLY A 354 -2.63 -17.69 -6.49
N ILE A 355 -2.30 -16.53 -5.94
CA ILE A 355 -0.96 -15.92 -6.04
C ILE A 355 -0.04 -16.61 -5.04
N LEU A 356 1.09 -17.14 -5.51
CA LEU A 356 2.11 -17.79 -4.69
C LEU A 356 3.38 -16.94 -4.73
N SER A 357 3.69 -16.27 -3.65
CA SER A 357 4.93 -15.50 -3.54
C SER A 357 6.02 -16.33 -2.85
N TYR A 358 7.16 -16.41 -3.49
CA TYR A 358 8.32 -17.12 -3.01
C TYR A 358 9.37 -16.11 -2.57
N HIS A 359 9.66 -16.11 -1.28
CA HIS A 359 10.82 -15.41 -0.75
C HIS A 359 11.88 -16.43 -0.45
N PRO A 360 13.13 -16.21 -0.85
CA PRO A 360 14.22 -17.05 -0.37
C PRO A 360 14.16 -17.06 1.14
N LEU A 361 14.06 -18.23 1.73
CA LEU A 361 13.97 -18.43 3.17
C LEU A 361 14.95 -17.52 3.90
N GLN A 362 14.37 -16.70 4.74
CA GLN A 362 14.90 -15.75 5.68
C GLN A 362 16.29 -16.12 6.25
N THR A 363 17.30 -15.81 5.50
CA THR A 363 18.55 -15.39 6.09
C THR A 363 18.55 -13.87 6.01
N SER A 364 18.72 -13.19 7.09
CA SER A 364 18.54 -11.77 7.37
C SER A 364 19.23 -10.76 6.42
N TRP A 365 19.67 -11.16 5.28
CA TRP A 365 20.43 -10.39 4.30
C TRP A 365 20.08 -10.65 2.83
N GLN A 366 19.05 -11.43 2.51
CA GLN A 366 18.67 -11.78 1.13
C GLN A 366 17.47 -11.03 0.57
N THR A 367 16.91 -10.08 1.30
CA THR A 367 15.80 -9.26 0.83
C THR A 367 16.20 -8.18 -0.18
N ASP A 368 17.51 -7.96 -0.39
CA ASP A 368 18.04 -6.88 -1.23
C ASP A 368 18.76 -7.40 -2.47
N GLU A 369 18.17 -8.36 -3.19
CA GLU A 369 18.77 -8.95 -4.37
C GLU A 369 17.82 -8.99 -5.57
N ASP A 370 18.34 -8.68 -6.75
CA ASP A 370 17.60 -8.76 -8.01
C ASP A 370 17.61 -10.18 -8.58
N LEU A 371 16.43 -10.66 -8.96
CA LEU A 371 16.28 -11.86 -9.77
C LEU A 371 16.25 -11.48 -11.26
N TYR A 372 17.26 -11.86 -12.00
CA TYR A 372 17.40 -11.53 -13.42
C TYR A 372 16.63 -12.45 -14.35
N ASN A 373 16.48 -13.72 -13.97
CA ASN A 373 15.76 -14.70 -14.79
C ASN A 373 15.10 -15.75 -13.92
N VAL A 374 13.95 -16.22 -14.40
CA VAL A 374 13.21 -17.32 -13.81
C VAL A 374 12.72 -18.26 -14.91
N HIS A 375 12.78 -19.56 -14.67
CA HIS A 375 12.19 -20.56 -15.56
C HIS A 375 11.59 -21.72 -14.75
N ALA A 376 10.34 -22.06 -15.05
CA ALA A 376 9.63 -23.18 -14.43
C ALA A 376 9.82 -24.46 -15.23
N ASP A 377 10.20 -25.54 -14.54
CA ASP A 377 10.33 -26.90 -15.08
C ASP A 377 9.66 -27.90 -14.13
N GLY A 378 8.33 -28.00 -14.22
CA GLY A 378 7.54 -28.84 -13.34
C GLY A 378 7.67 -28.47 -11.86
N ASN A 379 8.19 -29.36 -11.05
CA ASN A 379 8.40 -29.12 -9.62
C ASN A 379 9.62 -28.25 -9.32
N TYR A 380 10.42 -27.93 -10.33
CA TYR A 380 11.63 -27.15 -10.14
C TYR A 380 11.53 -25.79 -10.78
N ILE A 381 12.17 -24.81 -10.14
CA ILE A 381 12.30 -23.44 -10.68
C ILE A 381 13.80 -23.12 -10.77
N TRP A 382 14.23 -22.78 -11.98
CA TRP A 382 15.57 -22.28 -12.23
C TRP A 382 15.60 -20.78 -12.01
N LEU A 383 16.55 -20.31 -11.22
CA LEU A 383 16.66 -18.92 -10.78
C LEU A 383 18.07 -18.41 -11.08
N ASN A 384 18.17 -17.17 -11.55
CA ASN A 384 19.44 -16.49 -11.74
C ASN A 384 19.44 -15.16 -10.97
N TRP A 385 20.11 -15.14 -9.84
CA TRP A 385 20.21 -13.98 -8.97
C TRP A 385 21.44 -13.14 -9.30
N GLN A 386 21.36 -11.84 -8.99
CA GLN A 386 22.44 -10.90 -9.24
C GLN A 386 23.76 -11.28 -8.54
N ARG A 387 23.69 -11.65 -7.26
CA ARG A 387 24.87 -11.96 -6.43
C ARG A 387 25.05 -13.46 -6.21
N ASN A 388 23.96 -14.17 -6.04
CA ASN A 388 23.97 -15.59 -5.75
C ASN A 388 24.08 -16.48 -7.01
N GLY A 389 23.91 -15.90 -8.19
CA GLY A 389 24.02 -16.62 -9.46
C GLY A 389 22.90 -17.63 -9.68
N LEU A 390 23.24 -18.74 -10.33
CA LEU A 390 22.28 -19.79 -10.63
C LEU A 390 21.91 -20.61 -9.40
N GLN A 391 20.62 -20.80 -9.22
CA GLN A 391 20.04 -21.65 -8.18
C GLN A 391 18.89 -22.47 -8.73
N LEU A 392 18.62 -23.61 -8.10
CA LEU A 392 17.50 -24.47 -8.39
C LEU A 392 16.61 -24.58 -7.16
N TYR A 393 15.33 -24.25 -7.30
CA TYR A 393 14.33 -24.37 -6.23
C TYR A 393 13.45 -25.60 -6.47
N ASP A 394 13.37 -26.48 -5.48
CA ASP A 394 12.46 -27.64 -5.45
C ASP A 394 11.18 -27.25 -4.70
N ARG A 395 10.08 -27.15 -5.43
CA ARG A 395 8.76 -26.78 -4.86
C ARG A 395 8.22 -27.81 -3.88
N ALA A 396 8.50 -29.10 -4.12
CA ALA A 396 7.95 -30.18 -3.30
C ALA A 396 8.65 -30.25 -1.93
N ARG A 397 9.95 -29.92 -1.89
CA ARG A 397 10.75 -29.93 -0.67
C ARG A 397 10.90 -28.55 -0.04
N ASN A 398 10.48 -27.49 -0.74
CA ASN A 398 10.73 -26.12 -0.35
C ASN A 398 12.23 -25.82 -0.09
N GLU A 399 13.09 -26.36 -0.94
CA GLU A 399 14.55 -26.26 -0.79
C GLU A 399 15.19 -25.52 -1.95
N MET A 400 16.17 -24.70 -1.65
CA MET A 400 16.99 -23.97 -2.62
C MET A 400 18.39 -24.59 -2.71
N THR A 401 18.81 -24.99 -3.91
CA THR A 401 20.13 -25.55 -4.17
C THR A 401 20.97 -24.57 -4.99
N SER A 402 22.14 -24.18 -4.46
CA SER A 402 23.08 -23.34 -5.19
C SER A 402 23.85 -24.15 -6.24
N LEU A 403 23.97 -23.59 -7.46
CA LEU A 403 24.69 -24.20 -8.57
C LEU A 403 26.11 -23.61 -8.78
N ARG A 404 26.66 -22.95 -7.76
CA ARG A 404 28.05 -22.41 -7.82
C ARG A 404 29.13 -23.45 -8.07
N ASN A 405 28.86 -24.71 -7.71
CA ASN A 405 29.75 -25.85 -7.99
C ASN A 405 30.00 -26.11 -9.45
N LEU A 406 29.15 -25.58 -10.35
CA LEU A 406 29.35 -25.72 -11.82
C LEU A 406 30.44 -24.77 -12.35
N ASN A 407 30.95 -23.87 -11.54
CA ASN A 407 31.99 -22.87 -11.92
C ASN A 407 31.63 -22.10 -13.21
N LEU A 408 30.33 -21.81 -13.39
CA LEU A 408 29.85 -21.05 -14.54
C LEU A 408 30.06 -19.54 -14.26
N PRO A 409 30.42 -18.78 -15.31
CA PRO A 409 30.48 -17.32 -15.18
C PRO A 409 29.09 -16.71 -14.99
N GLU A 410 29.03 -15.38 -14.81
CA GLU A 410 27.76 -14.64 -14.64
C GLU A 410 26.87 -14.85 -15.87
N MET A 411 25.62 -15.29 -15.62
CA MET A 411 24.64 -15.60 -16.66
C MET A 411 23.64 -14.44 -16.85
N SER A 412 23.09 -14.31 -18.04
CA SER A 412 22.11 -13.26 -18.38
C SER A 412 20.75 -13.80 -18.84
N VAL A 413 20.70 -15.05 -19.28
CA VAL A 413 19.49 -15.65 -19.88
C VAL A 413 19.32 -17.08 -19.38
N ILE A 414 18.09 -17.47 -19.08
CA ILE A 414 17.65 -18.85 -18.90
C ILE A 414 16.48 -19.08 -19.84
N ARG A 415 16.56 -20.12 -20.68
CA ARG A 415 15.48 -20.53 -21.58
C ARG A 415 15.33 -22.06 -21.60
N PRO A 416 14.10 -22.56 -21.80
CA PRO A 416 13.86 -23.99 -21.86
C PRO A 416 14.64 -24.64 -22.98
N SER A 417 15.15 -25.85 -22.75
CA SER A 417 15.60 -26.77 -23.80
C SER A 417 14.48 -27.77 -24.13
N ARG A 418 14.48 -28.27 -25.33
CA ARG A 418 13.58 -29.34 -25.74
C ARG A 418 13.86 -30.67 -25.08
N LYS A 419 15.10 -30.87 -24.66
CA LYS A 419 15.45 -31.99 -23.84
C LYS A 419 14.86 -31.84 -22.47
N ASN A 420 14.08 -32.83 -22.06
CA ASN A 420 13.43 -32.83 -20.73
C ASN A 420 14.45 -32.54 -19.63
N GLU A 421 14.00 -31.78 -18.62
CA GLU A 421 14.82 -31.42 -17.46
C GLU A 421 16.09 -30.62 -17.78
N SER A 422 16.08 -29.90 -18.88
CA SER A 422 17.24 -29.14 -19.36
C SER A 422 16.89 -27.69 -19.68
N VAL A 423 17.85 -26.81 -19.45
CA VAL A 423 17.74 -25.38 -19.77
C VAL A 423 18.99 -24.90 -20.49
N TRP A 424 18.81 -23.93 -21.37
CA TRP A 424 19.90 -23.15 -21.93
C TRP A 424 20.16 -21.94 -21.05
N VAL A 425 21.43 -21.67 -20.73
CA VAL A 425 21.90 -20.49 -20.03
C VAL A 425 22.98 -19.78 -20.83
N ALA A 426 22.89 -18.46 -20.95
CA ALA A 426 23.86 -17.65 -21.68
C ALA A 426 24.69 -16.76 -20.76
N GLN A 427 25.95 -16.57 -21.12
CA GLN A 427 26.85 -15.66 -20.41
C GLN A 427 26.47 -14.20 -20.62
N LYS A 428 26.66 -13.39 -19.56
CA LYS A 428 26.29 -11.97 -19.57
C LYS A 428 27.12 -11.10 -20.49
N TYR A 429 28.41 -11.43 -20.63
CA TYR A 429 29.38 -10.56 -21.33
C TYR A 429 30.03 -11.22 -22.57
N TYR A 430 29.84 -12.52 -22.77
CA TYR A 430 30.48 -13.28 -23.80
C TYR A 430 29.52 -14.02 -24.70
N SER A 431 29.97 -14.44 -25.87
CA SER A 431 29.18 -15.14 -26.89
C SER A 431 29.02 -16.64 -26.59
N THR A 432 28.94 -17.02 -25.32
CA THR A 432 28.90 -18.43 -24.91
C THR A 432 27.60 -18.78 -24.23
N ALA A 433 27.04 -19.96 -24.54
CA ALA A 433 25.88 -20.52 -23.87
C ALA A 433 26.14 -21.98 -23.45
N TYR A 434 25.45 -22.42 -22.41
CA TYR A 434 25.57 -23.79 -21.89
C TYR A 434 24.17 -24.42 -21.78
N ARG A 435 24.08 -25.72 -22.09
CA ARG A 435 22.92 -26.53 -21.77
C ARG A 435 23.18 -27.23 -20.45
N LEU A 436 22.33 -26.93 -19.46
CA LEU A 436 22.34 -27.57 -18.16
C LEU A 436 21.24 -28.60 -18.11
N THR A 437 21.58 -29.79 -17.65
CA THR A 437 20.66 -30.91 -17.52
C THR A 437 20.60 -31.35 -16.05
N ARG A 438 19.38 -31.58 -15.57
CA ARG A 438 19.13 -32.14 -14.24
C ARG A 438 18.90 -33.65 -14.38
N ASP A 439 19.62 -34.44 -13.61
CA ASP A 439 19.40 -35.87 -13.45
C ASP A 439 19.38 -36.20 -11.97
N GLN A 440 18.29 -36.80 -11.49
CA GLN A 440 18.07 -37.22 -10.09
C GLN A 440 18.45 -36.11 -9.07
N GLY A 441 18.13 -34.86 -9.37
CA GLY A 441 18.40 -33.69 -8.50
C GLY A 441 19.83 -33.14 -8.61
N ARG A 442 20.69 -33.73 -9.42
CA ARG A 442 22.00 -33.18 -9.74
C ARG A 442 21.99 -32.45 -11.06
N VAL A 443 22.58 -31.27 -11.08
CA VAL A 443 22.73 -30.46 -12.30
C VAL A 443 24.14 -30.61 -12.86
N SER A 444 24.25 -30.81 -14.16
CA SER A 444 25.52 -30.89 -14.89
C SER A 444 25.47 -30.11 -16.20
N VAL A 445 26.62 -29.68 -16.67
CA VAL A 445 26.78 -29.06 -17.98
C VAL A 445 26.87 -30.16 -19.05
N GLU A 446 25.90 -30.21 -19.93
CA GLU A 446 25.82 -31.22 -20.98
C GLU A 446 26.45 -30.73 -22.30
N ASP A 447 26.26 -29.45 -22.62
CA ASP A 447 26.67 -28.89 -23.90
C ASP A 447 27.18 -27.46 -23.73
N LYS A 448 28.11 -27.04 -24.58
CA LYS A 448 28.65 -25.69 -24.65
C LYS A 448 28.59 -25.18 -26.09
N LEU A 449 28.00 -24.00 -26.29
CA LEU A 449 28.00 -23.27 -27.55
C LEU A 449 28.88 -22.05 -27.42
N ASP A 450 29.80 -21.89 -28.40
CA ASP A 450 30.68 -20.75 -28.45
C ASP A 450 30.53 -20.07 -29.81
N LEU A 451 29.98 -18.88 -29.84
CA LEU A 451 29.77 -18.10 -31.04
C LEU A 451 30.99 -17.28 -31.45
N GLU A 452 31.95 -17.06 -30.52
CA GLU A 452 33.10 -16.21 -30.78
C GLU A 452 33.97 -16.75 -31.94
N ALA A 453 34.11 -18.08 -32.01
CA ALA A 453 34.84 -18.75 -33.06
C ALA A 453 34.28 -18.50 -34.46
N VAL A 454 32.95 -18.28 -34.57
CA VAL A 454 32.23 -18.08 -35.83
C VAL A 454 32.05 -16.60 -36.15
N LEU A 455 31.64 -15.82 -35.16
CA LEU A 455 31.35 -14.39 -35.31
C LEU A 455 32.63 -13.54 -35.39
N LYS A 456 33.76 -14.05 -34.88
CA LYS A 456 35.02 -13.30 -34.67
C LYS A 456 34.78 -11.99 -33.85
N ASP A 457 33.74 -11.98 -33.03
CA ASP A 457 33.30 -10.87 -32.23
C ASP A 457 32.77 -11.41 -30.92
N SER A 458 33.26 -10.85 -29.80
CA SER A 458 32.79 -11.22 -28.47
C SER A 458 31.62 -10.27 -28.07
N CYS A 459 30.41 -10.76 -28.17
CA CYS A 459 29.20 -10.02 -27.82
C CYS A 459 28.24 -10.90 -27.01
N PRO A 460 27.49 -10.33 -26.06
CA PRO A 460 26.59 -11.11 -25.22
C PRO A 460 25.45 -11.72 -26.04
N ILE A 461 25.03 -12.91 -25.64
CA ILE A 461 23.80 -13.52 -26.15
C ILE A 461 22.63 -12.87 -25.44
N LEU A 462 21.80 -12.15 -26.18
CA LEU A 462 20.62 -11.46 -25.64
C LEU A 462 19.46 -12.40 -25.39
N ASP A 463 19.26 -13.40 -26.25
CA ASP A 463 18.23 -14.41 -26.10
C ASP A 463 18.57 -15.71 -26.78
N ILE A 464 17.97 -16.81 -26.31
CA ILE A 464 18.12 -18.16 -26.89
C ILE A 464 16.74 -18.76 -27.08
N CYS A 465 16.53 -19.46 -28.18
CA CYS A 465 15.32 -20.21 -28.44
C CYS A 465 15.66 -21.52 -29.16
N GLU A 466 15.24 -22.64 -28.60
CA GLU A 466 15.35 -23.94 -29.25
C GLU A 466 14.02 -24.23 -29.95
N ASP A 467 14.09 -24.38 -31.28
CA ASP A 467 12.89 -24.56 -32.10
C ASP A 467 12.35 -26.00 -32.09
N ASN A 468 11.20 -26.22 -32.73
CA ASN A 468 10.57 -27.54 -32.80
C ASN A 468 11.41 -28.62 -33.46
N GLY A 469 12.40 -28.23 -34.27
CA GLY A 469 13.38 -29.11 -34.93
C GLY A 469 14.65 -29.40 -34.12
N GLY A 470 14.75 -28.81 -32.89
CA GLY A 470 15.97 -28.93 -32.09
C GLY A 470 17.08 -27.95 -32.48
N ILE A 471 16.79 -26.99 -33.36
CA ILE A 471 17.74 -25.97 -33.78
C ILE A 471 17.79 -24.89 -32.72
N VAL A 472 19.00 -24.55 -32.26
CA VAL A 472 19.19 -23.55 -31.20
C VAL A 472 19.50 -22.20 -31.84
N TRP A 473 18.55 -21.28 -31.75
CA TRP A 473 18.67 -19.92 -32.24
C TRP A 473 19.23 -19.02 -31.15
N MET A 474 20.15 -18.13 -31.51
CA MET A 474 20.83 -17.25 -30.57
C MET A 474 20.79 -15.82 -31.12
N LEU A 475 20.27 -14.92 -30.32
CA LEU A 475 20.20 -13.49 -30.60
C LEU A 475 21.33 -12.75 -29.91
N THR A 476 22.11 -12.00 -30.70
CA THR A 476 23.12 -11.07 -30.17
C THR A 476 22.77 -9.63 -30.59
N PRO A 477 23.41 -8.58 -30.06
CA PRO A 477 23.13 -7.20 -30.50
C PRO A 477 23.38 -6.94 -32.01
N ARG A 478 24.18 -7.77 -32.64
CA ARG A 478 24.58 -7.58 -34.05
C ARG A 478 24.13 -8.71 -34.97
N HIS A 479 23.91 -9.90 -34.46
CA HIS A 479 23.72 -11.09 -35.28
C HIS A 479 22.58 -11.96 -34.75
N LEU A 480 21.88 -12.61 -35.68
CA LEU A 480 21.06 -13.78 -35.41
C LEU A 480 21.82 -15.01 -35.92
N ALA A 481 22.11 -15.94 -35.03
CA ALA A 481 22.81 -17.17 -35.33
C ALA A 481 21.99 -18.40 -34.97
N ALA A 482 22.22 -19.54 -35.63
CA ALA A 482 21.58 -20.78 -35.23
C ALA A 482 22.55 -21.96 -35.35
N ARG A 483 22.45 -22.89 -34.39
CA ARG A 483 23.08 -24.19 -34.50
C ARG A 483 22.17 -25.15 -35.25
N LEU A 484 22.59 -25.61 -36.45
CA LEU A 484 21.76 -26.31 -37.41
C LEU A 484 21.46 -27.77 -37.08
N THR A 485 22.40 -28.49 -36.44
CA THR A 485 22.22 -29.89 -36.03
C THR A 485 23.10 -30.26 -34.84
N ASP A 486 22.65 -31.23 -34.03
CA ASP A 486 23.46 -31.78 -32.96
C ASP A 486 24.68 -32.55 -33.42
N VAL A 487 24.61 -33.14 -34.62
CA VAL A 487 25.68 -34.00 -35.18
C VAL A 487 26.80 -33.19 -35.83
N GLY A 488 26.54 -32.01 -36.36
CA GLY A 488 27.52 -31.22 -37.10
C GLY A 488 28.17 -30.05 -36.37
N LYS A 489 27.62 -29.61 -35.22
CA LYS A 489 28.02 -28.38 -34.52
C LYS A 489 28.17 -27.14 -35.42
N THR A 490 27.50 -27.15 -36.57
CA THR A 490 27.58 -26.07 -37.53
C THR A 490 26.70 -24.90 -37.07
N ILE A 491 27.32 -23.73 -36.90
CA ILE A 491 26.66 -22.50 -36.58
C ILE A 491 26.55 -21.68 -37.85
N ALA A 492 25.32 -21.33 -38.26
CA ALA A 492 25.05 -20.43 -39.35
C ALA A 492 24.61 -19.06 -38.82
N VAL A 493 24.94 -18.01 -39.56
CA VAL A 493 24.59 -16.61 -39.20
C VAL A 493 23.64 -16.05 -40.26
N ALA A 494 22.59 -15.39 -39.84
CA ALA A 494 21.63 -14.75 -40.73
C ALA A 494 22.14 -13.40 -41.23
N ASP A 495 21.84 -13.06 -42.47
CA ASP A 495 22.07 -11.71 -43.00
C ASP A 495 20.97 -10.72 -42.56
N ILE A 496 20.94 -10.48 -41.26
CA ILE A 496 20.04 -9.51 -40.63
C ILE A 496 20.87 -8.56 -39.76
N LYS A 497 20.78 -7.28 -40.05
CA LYS A 497 21.50 -6.26 -39.28
C LYS A 497 20.77 -5.87 -38.02
N SER A 498 21.46 -5.87 -36.88
CA SER A 498 20.97 -5.41 -35.58
C SER A 498 19.60 -6.01 -35.19
N PRO A 499 19.49 -7.34 -35.10
CA PRO A 499 18.28 -7.99 -34.65
C PRO A 499 18.02 -7.64 -33.16
N THR A 500 16.76 -7.50 -32.76
CA THR A 500 16.40 -6.99 -31.43
C THR A 500 15.55 -7.95 -30.60
N ALA A 501 14.71 -8.75 -31.24
CA ALA A 501 13.86 -9.73 -30.56
C ALA A 501 13.58 -10.94 -31.45
N ILE A 502 13.40 -12.11 -30.82
CA ILE A 502 13.04 -13.36 -31.53
C ILE A 502 11.84 -14.01 -30.83
N THR A 503 11.02 -14.71 -31.62
CA THR A 503 9.94 -15.58 -31.10
C THR A 503 9.62 -16.68 -32.11
N GLN A 504 9.06 -17.78 -31.63
CA GLN A 504 8.70 -18.92 -32.47
C GLN A 504 7.20 -19.17 -32.49
N SER A 505 6.62 -19.46 -33.65
CA SER A 505 5.27 -19.98 -33.78
C SER A 505 5.21 -21.40 -33.24
N THR A 506 4.34 -21.61 -32.26
CA THR A 506 4.10 -22.94 -31.70
C THR A 506 3.42 -23.89 -32.68
N LYS A 507 2.67 -23.37 -33.66
CA LYS A 507 1.94 -24.15 -34.68
C LYS A 507 2.76 -24.48 -35.88
N THR A 508 3.51 -23.51 -36.42
CA THR A 508 4.24 -23.69 -37.69
C THR A 508 5.73 -23.98 -37.49
N GLY A 509 6.21 -23.78 -36.25
CA GLY A 509 7.64 -23.87 -35.95
C GLY A 509 8.50 -22.75 -36.59
N THR A 510 7.86 -21.77 -37.22
CA THR A 510 8.56 -20.67 -37.90
C THR A 510 9.17 -19.71 -36.90
N MET A 511 10.46 -19.40 -37.08
CA MET A 511 11.14 -18.38 -36.28
C MET A 511 10.86 -16.98 -36.85
N LEU A 512 10.48 -16.05 -35.98
CA LEU A 512 10.34 -14.63 -36.31
C LEU A 512 11.46 -13.85 -35.63
N CYS A 513 12.01 -12.88 -36.34
CA CYS A 513 13.03 -11.97 -35.85
C CYS A 513 12.67 -10.53 -36.16
N ALA A 514 12.68 -9.66 -35.19
CA ALA A 514 12.53 -8.22 -35.41
C ALA A 514 13.90 -7.56 -35.55
N ALA A 515 14.05 -6.71 -36.56
CA ALA A 515 15.25 -5.92 -36.76
C ALA A 515 14.92 -4.60 -37.46
N GLY A 516 15.29 -3.48 -36.85
CA GLY A 516 14.89 -2.16 -37.32
C GLY A 516 13.36 -2.03 -37.40
N HIS A 517 12.88 -1.59 -38.56
CA HIS A 517 11.45 -1.45 -38.89
C HIS A 517 10.90 -2.65 -39.66
N SER A 518 11.54 -3.81 -39.58
CA SER A 518 11.13 -5.01 -40.32
C SER A 518 11.00 -6.22 -39.42
N LEU A 519 10.02 -7.03 -39.69
CA LEU A 519 9.87 -8.36 -39.12
C LEU A 519 10.31 -9.39 -40.19
N TYR A 520 11.20 -10.28 -39.83
CA TYR A 520 11.74 -11.33 -40.69
C TYR A 520 11.19 -12.69 -40.27
N ARG A 521 10.94 -13.53 -41.26
CA ARG A 521 10.65 -14.94 -41.09
C ARG A 521 11.91 -15.71 -41.44
N CYS A 522 12.46 -16.42 -40.45
CA CYS A 522 13.69 -17.11 -40.58
C CYS A 522 13.48 -18.64 -40.60
N LYS A 523 14.21 -19.32 -41.46
CA LYS A 523 14.27 -20.77 -41.51
C LYS A 523 15.71 -21.22 -41.57
N ALA A 524 15.99 -22.32 -40.91
CA ALA A 524 17.29 -22.98 -40.99
C ALA A 524 17.26 -24.05 -42.09
N GLU A 525 18.19 -23.98 -43.00
CA GLU A 525 18.48 -24.97 -44.00
C GLU A 525 19.71 -25.80 -43.56
N GLU A 526 20.10 -26.81 -44.32
CA GLU A 526 21.19 -27.71 -43.90
C GLU A 526 22.53 -27.01 -43.57
N ARG A 527 22.83 -25.87 -44.20
CA ARG A 527 24.11 -25.16 -44.05
C ARG A 527 24.02 -23.65 -43.87
N TYR A 528 22.86 -23.06 -44.08
CA TYR A 528 22.67 -21.61 -44.00
C TYR A 528 21.30 -21.26 -43.46
N LEU A 529 21.11 -19.99 -43.10
CA LEU A 529 19.83 -19.44 -42.67
C LEU A 529 19.20 -18.63 -43.80
N THR A 530 17.92 -18.89 -44.10
CA THR A 530 17.13 -18.09 -45.03
C THR A 530 16.21 -17.17 -44.23
N CYS A 531 16.25 -15.88 -44.56
CA CYS A 531 15.40 -14.90 -43.92
C CYS A 531 14.64 -14.10 -44.97
N SER A 532 13.34 -14.04 -44.84
CA SER A 532 12.45 -13.26 -45.71
C SER A 532 11.64 -12.24 -44.88
N THR A 533 11.38 -11.07 -45.45
CA THR A 533 10.53 -10.07 -44.78
C THR A 533 9.13 -10.60 -44.61
N ALA A 534 8.69 -10.68 -43.36
CA ALA A 534 7.33 -11.10 -42.99
C ALA A 534 6.36 -9.93 -43.00
N ALA A 535 6.79 -8.77 -42.47
CA ALA A 535 6.01 -7.54 -42.40
C ALA A 535 6.92 -6.32 -42.22
N ALA A 536 6.47 -5.17 -42.71
CA ALA A 536 7.01 -3.87 -42.31
C ALA A 536 6.35 -3.39 -40.99
N LEU A 537 7.12 -2.73 -40.17
CA LEU A 537 6.68 -2.18 -38.89
C LEU A 537 6.54 -0.66 -38.99
N ASP A 538 5.66 -0.21 -39.90
CA ASP A 538 5.45 1.21 -40.22
C ASP A 538 4.89 2.04 -39.05
N MET A 539 4.39 1.38 -38.01
CA MET A 539 3.88 2.04 -36.81
C MET A 539 5.00 2.52 -35.87
N LEU A 540 6.24 2.11 -36.10
CA LEU A 540 7.39 2.52 -35.29
C LEU A 540 7.90 3.90 -35.71
N SER A 541 8.35 4.70 -34.74
CA SER A 541 9.07 5.96 -35.01
C SER A 541 10.53 5.69 -35.38
N ASP A 542 11.24 6.63 -36.01
CA ASP A 542 12.58 6.46 -36.56
C ASP A 542 13.62 5.84 -35.59
N ASN A 543 13.55 6.17 -34.30
CA ASN A 543 14.45 5.66 -33.27
C ASN A 543 13.83 4.54 -32.40
N GLU A 544 12.65 4.08 -32.74
CA GLU A 544 11.93 3.07 -31.98
C GLU A 544 12.24 1.67 -32.52
N ARG A 545 12.43 0.74 -31.61
CA ARG A 545 12.73 -0.66 -31.93
C ARG A 545 11.87 -1.59 -31.09
N VAL A 546 11.60 -2.77 -31.60
CA VAL A 546 10.97 -3.85 -30.85
C VAL A 546 11.97 -4.40 -29.82
N ILE A 547 11.56 -4.53 -28.59
CA ILE A 547 12.40 -5.06 -27.49
C ILE A 547 11.93 -6.41 -26.96
N ALA A 548 10.63 -6.69 -27.08
CA ALA A 548 10.06 -7.98 -26.72
C ALA A 548 8.93 -8.33 -27.68
N MET A 549 8.77 -9.63 -27.96
CA MET A 549 7.68 -10.12 -28.77
C MET A 549 7.28 -11.55 -28.41
N SER A 550 6.00 -11.85 -28.55
CA SER A 550 5.46 -13.18 -28.31
C SER A 550 4.30 -13.46 -29.27
N LEU A 551 4.13 -14.70 -29.65
CA LEU A 551 2.97 -15.16 -30.42
C LEU A 551 1.94 -15.75 -29.46
N ASP A 552 0.69 -15.34 -29.60
CA ASP A 552 -0.41 -15.93 -28.86
C ASP A 552 -0.83 -17.30 -29.43
N SER A 553 -1.74 -17.97 -28.76
CA SER A 553 -2.25 -19.29 -29.17
C SER A 553 -2.93 -19.32 -30.56
N ASN A 554 -3.25 -18.17 -31.13
CA ASN A 554 -3.84 -18.00 -32.47
C ASN A 554 -2.81 -17.56 -33.51
N ASP A 555 -1.51 -17.55 -33.17
CA ASP A 555 -0.41 -16.98 -33.94
C ASP A 555 -0.54 -15.46 -34.18
N GLY A 556 -1.33 -14.76 -33.39
CA GLY A 556 -1.32 -13.30 -33.32
C GLY A 556 -0.03 -12.81 -32.67
N LEU A 557 0.62 -11.82 -33.29
CA LEU A 557 1.90 -11.31 -32.80
C LEU A 557 1.67 -10.11 -31.86
N TRP A 558 2.26 -10.17 -30.69
CA TRP A 558 2.30 -9.10 -29.70
C TRP A 558 3.70 -8.53 -29.61
N LEU A 559 3.84 -7.21 -29.62
CA LEU A 559 5.09 -6.48 -29.63
C LEU A 559 5.16 -5.45 -28.50
N ALA A 560 6.32 -5.29 -27.91
CA ALA A 560 6.65 -4.17 -27.05
C ALA A 560 7.85 -3.40 -27.61
N THR A 561 7.83 -2.09 -27.50
CA THR A 561 8.81 -1.20 -28.11
C THR A 561 9.64 -0.45 -27.07
N SER A 562 10.80 0.03 -27.49
CA SER A 562 11.72 0.82 -26.66
C SER A 562 11.15 2.17 -26.19
N MET A 563 9.98 2.58 -26.70
CA MET A 563 9.24 3.76 -26.25
C MET A 563 8.03 3.43 -25.35
N GLY A 564 7.94 2.19 -24.88
CA GLY A 564 6.88 1.75 -23.96
C GLY A 564 5.52 1.53 -24.62
N ARG A 565 5.45 1.56 -25.95
CA ARG A 565 4.22 1.25 -26.69
C ARG A 565 4.10 -0.25 -26.88
N THR A 566 2.88 -0.76 -26.88
CA THR A 566 2.59 -2.16 -27.17
C THR A 566 1.61 -2.29 -28.31
N PHE A 567 1.88 -3.26 -29.20
CA PHE A 567 1.07 -3.50 -30.39
C PHE A 567 0.67 -4.98 -30.48
N SER A 568 -0.42 -5.23 -31.16
CA SER A 568 -0.87 -6.58 -31.50
C SER A 568 -1.32 -6.66 -32.96
N SER A 569 -1.18 -7.84 -33.56
CA SER A 569 -1.65 -8.14 -34.92
C SER A 569 -2.29 -9.51 -34.95
N ASP A 570 -3.03 -9.78 -36.02
CA ASP A 570 -3.52 -11.12 -36.33
C ASP A 570 -2.38 -12.04 -36.85
N ARG A 571 -2.71 -13.30 -37.10
CA ARG A 571 -1.77 -14.30 -37.62
C ARG A 571 -1.14 -13.94 -38.99
N HIS A 572 -1.76 -13.02 -39.73
CA HIS A 572 -1.28 -12.62 -41.05
C HIS A 572 -0.28 -11.47 -40.98
N MET A 573 -0.18 -10.81 -39.84
CA MET A 573 0.77 -9.70 -39.53
C MET A 573 0.71 -8.55 -40.56
N LYS A 574 -0.47 -8.36 -41.20
CA LYS A 574 -0.65 -7.32 -42.21
C LYS A 574 -0.83 -5.92 -41.62
N LYS A 575 -1.41 -5.83 -40.42
CA LYS A 575 -1.65 -4.56 -39.71
C LYS A 575 -1.38 -4.75 -38.23
N PHE A 576 -0.74 -3.77 -37.66
CA PHE A 576 -0.48 -3.66 -36.22
C PHE A 576 -1.35 -2.57 -35.62
N HIS A 577 -2.00 -2.88 -34.53
CA HIS A 577 -2.82 -1.95 -33.76
C HIS A 577 -2.25 -1.83 -32.34
N PRO A 578 -2.44 -0.68 -31.65
CA PRO A 578 -2.14 -0.62 -30.23
C PRO A 578 -2.79 -1.79 -29.50
N SER A 579 -2.05 -2.45 -28.62
CA SER A 579 -2.59 -3.61 -27.90
C SER A 579 -3.77 -3.19 -27.01
N PRO A 580 -4.70 -4.10 -26.72
CA PRO A 580 -5.84 -3.79 -25.83
C PRO A 580 -5.42 -3.31 -24.43
N VAL A 581 -4.17 -3.54 -24.04
CA VAL A 581 -3.62 -3.19 -22.72
C VAL A 581 -2.55 -2.09 -22.79
N ASP A 582 -2.35 -1.47 -23.96
CA ASP A 582 -1.33 -0.43 -24.16
C ASP A 582 -1.45 0.70 -23.13
N THR A 583 -2.65 1.20 -22.91
CA THR A 583 -2.89 2.29 -21.94
C THR A 583 -2.60 1.90 -20.49
N LEU A 584 -2.74 0.62 -20.14
CA LEU A 584 -2.50 0.11 -18.80
C LEU A 584 -1.00 0.03 -18.46
N LEU A 585 -0.13 0.01 -19.47
CA LEU A 585 1.32 -0.17 -19.32
C LEU A 585 2.13 1.11 -19.50
N ARG A 586 1.50 2.25 -19.81
CA ARG A 586 2.18 3.52 -20.11
C ARG A 586 2.91 4.17 -18.94
N ASP A 587 2.70 3.68 -17.72
CA ASP A 587 3.42 4.13 -16.53
C ASP A 587 4.82 3.52 -16.36
N GLY A 588 5.25 2.67 -17.30
CA GLY A 588 6.55 2.05 -17.35
C GLY A 588 6.86 1.49 -18.75
N LEU A 589 8.10 1.05 -18.95
CA LEU A 589 8.51 0.37 -20.17
C LEU A 589 8.05 -1.09 -20.11
N CYS A 590 7.24 -1.54 -21.11
CA CYS A 590 6.92 -2.96 -21.23
C CYS A 590 8.15 -3.70 -21.76
N GLU A 591 8.79 -4.48 -20.92
CA GLU A 591 10.08 -5.10 -21.19
C GLU A 591 9.96 -6.56 -21.60
N ASP A 592 8.86 -7.23 -21.26
CA ASP A 592 8.64 -8.63 -21.54
C ASP A 592 7.20 -8.96 -21.93
N ILE A 593 7.06 -9.95 -22.81
CA ILE A 593 5.79 -10.53 -23.22
C ILE A 593 5.93 -12.04 -23.25
N VAL A 594 5.05 -12.74 -22.53
CA VAL A 594 4.94 -14.19 -22.60
C VAL A 594 3.49 -14.60 -22.86
N SER A 595 3.27 -15.70 -23.55
CA SER A 595 1.93 -16.17 -23.89
C SER A 595 1.69 -17.55 -23.34
N THR A 596 0.53 -17.73 -22.70
CA THR A 596 -0.03 -19.01 -22.33
C THR A 596 -1.03 -19.47 -23.40
N ARG A 597 -1.70 -20.60 -23.16
CA ARG A 597 -2.73 -21.09 -24.11
C ARG A 597 -3.91 -20.13 -24.25
N THR A 598 -4.27 -19.43 -23.21
CA THR A 598 -5.51 -18.63 -23.08
C THR A 598 -5.26 -17.14 -22.97
N SER A 599 -4.04 -16.73 -22.61
CA SER A 599 -3.75 -15.34 -22.26
C SER A 599 -2.38 -14.88 -22.73
N VAL A 600 -2.25 -13.55 -22.86
CA VAL A 600 -0.97 -12.89 -23.11
C VAL A 600 -0.63 -12.06 -21.89
N TRP A 601 0.59 -12.19 -21.42
CA TRP A 601 1.12 -11.54 -20.24
C TRP A 601 2.19 -10.52 -20.63
N LEU A 602 2.01 -9.30 -20.18
CA LEU A 602 2.93 -8.19 -20.45
C LEU A 602 3.43 -7.64 -19.12
N MET A 603 4.71 -7.41 -19.02
CA MET A 603 5.34 -7.00 -17.77
C MET A 603 6.14 -5.70 -17.96
N ASN A 604 5.94 -4.76 -17.03
CA ASN A 604 6.85 -3.66 -16.80
C ASN A 604 7.40 -3.72 -15.36
N ASN A 605 8.25 -2.78 -14.97
CA ASN A 605 8.86 -2.77 -13.63
C ASN A 605 7.85 -2.55 -12.49
N LYS A 606 6.64 -2.07 -12.77
CA LYS A 606 5.61 -1.74 -11.76
C LYS A 606 4.48 -2.77 -11.69
N LYS A 607 4.23 -3.51 -12.77
CA LYS A 607 3.09 -4.44 -12.83
C LYS A 607 3.26 -5.51 -13.90
N VAL A 608 2.50 -6.58 -13.73
CA VAL A 608 2.24 -7.59 -14.75
C VAL A 608 0.76 -7.50 -15.15
N VAL A 609 0.48 -7.49 -16.43
CA VAL A 609 -0.87 -7.43 -16.99
C VAL A 609 -1.15 -8.72 -17.75
N CYS A 610 -2.17 -9.46 -17.33
CA CYS A 610 -2.69 -10.64 -18.00
C CYS A 610 -3.88 -10.23 -18.88
N TYR A 611 -3.80 -10.44 -20.19
CA TYR A 611 -4.93 -10.24 -21.09
C TYR A 611 -5.49 -11.58 -21.57
N ASN A 612 -6.70 -11.90 -21.17
CA ASN A 612 -7.37 -13.12 -21.60
C ASN A 612 -7.93 -12.95 -23.01
N LEU A 613 -7.49 -13.79 -23.94
CA LEU A 613 -7.83 -13.72 -25.37
C LEU A 613 -9.30 -14.03 -25.68
N GLN A 614 -9.91 -14.90 -24.88
CA GLN A 614 -11.31 -15.30 -25.07
C GLN A 614 -12.28 -14.30 -24.45
N ARG A 615 -12.03 -13.93 -23.18
CA ARG A 615 -12.87 -13.02 -22.42
C ARG A 615 -12.67 -11.55 -22.79
N LYS A 616 -11.56 -11.22 -23.46
CA LYS A 616 -11.15 -9.85 -23.82
C LYS A 616 -11.10 -8.92 -22.62
N CYS A 617 -10.64 -9.42 -21.49
CA CYS A 617 -10.48 -8.65 -20.26
C CYS A 617 -9.05 -8.73 -19.75
N ALA A 618 -8.62 -7.71 -19.03
CA ALA A 618 -7.30 -7.62 -18.44
C ALA A 618 -7.37 -7.79 -16.91
N THR A 619 -6.43 -8.56 -16.35
CA THR A 619 -6.17 -8.63 -14.90
C THR A 619 -4.81 -8.01 -14.64
N ILE A 620 -4.72 -7.14 -13.63
CA ILE A 620 -3.50 -6.39 -13.30
C ILE A 620 -2.94 -6.91 -11.98
N TYR A 621 -1.62 -7.13 -11.95
CA TYR A 621 -0.86 -7.53 -10.77
C TYR A 621 0.24 -6.48 -10.50
N PRO A 622 -0.07 -5.41 -9.75
CA PRO A 622 0.90 -4.36 -9.47
C PRO A 622 1.86 -4.74 -8.34
N VAL A 623 3.07 -4.20 -8.32
CA VAL A 623 4.03 -4.35 -7.20
C VAL A 623 3.51 -3.78 -5.89
N THR A 624 2.53 -2.88 -5.94
CA THR A 624 1.84 -2.34 -4.76
C THR A 624 0.87 -3.33 -4.13
N ASP A 625 0.59 -4.45 -4.80
CA ASP A 625 -0.20 -5.55 -4.24
C ASP A 625 0.66 -6.30 -3.21
N GLU A 626 0.25 -6.28 -1.97
CA GLU A 626 0.99 -6.89 -0.86
C GLU A 626 1.15 -8.41 -0.99
N ILE A 627 0.27 -9.07 -1.75
CA ILE A 627 0.37 -10.51 -2.02
C ILE A 627 1.46 -10.78 -3.07
N VAL A 628 1.61 -9.92 -4.05
CA VAL A 628 2.67 -10.00 -5.06
C VAL A 628 4.04 -9.89 -4.39
N ASN A 629 4.15 -9.03 -3.40
CA ASN A 629 5.30 -8.89 -2.49
C ASN A 629 6.66 -8.81 -3.22
N ILE A 630 6.70 -8.11 -4.34
CA ILE A 630 7.89 -7.81 -5.13
C ILE A 630 7.99 -6.29 -5.22
N LEU A 631 9.16 -5.73 -4.96
CA LEU A 631 9.35 -4.27 -4.96
C LEU A 631 9.42 -3.67 -6.37
N SER A 632 9.95 -4.45 -7.32
CA SER A 632 10.06 -4.06 -8.73
C SER A 632 10.26 -5.31 -9.58
N PHE A 633 9.48 -5.50 -10.63
CA PHE A 633 9.72 -6.57 -11.61
C PHE A 633 10.97 -6.28 -12.45
N ARG A 634 11.59 -7.33 -12.97
CA ARG A 634 12.82 -7.22 -13.75
C ARG A 634 12.67 -7.82 -15.14
N HIS A 635 13.30 -7.16 -16.10
CA HIS A 635 13.39 -7.64 -17.47
C HIS A 635 13.89 -9.08 -17.55
N ARG A 636 13.21 -9.91 -18.33
CA ARG A 636 13.47 -11.35 -18.52
C ARG A 636 13.25 -12.25 -17.31
N ALA A 637 12.65 -11.72 -16.27
CA ALA A 637 12.28 -12.47 -15.10
C ALA A 637 10.82 -12.92 -15.13
N ILE A 638 10.30 -13.31 -16.28
CA ILE A 638 8.95 -13.87 -16.43
C ILE A 638 8.98 -15.14 -17.30
N CYS A 639 8.25 -16.16 -16.89
CA CYS A 639 8.04 -17.37 -17.68
C CYS A 639 6.64 -17.95 -17.45
N THR A 640 6.19 -18.78 -18.37
CA THR A 640 4.93 -19.51 -18.23
C THR A 640 5.05 -20.62 -17.19
N ASP A 641 3.99 -20.82 -16.38
CA ASP A 641 3.93 -21.87 -15.37
C ASP A 641 2.49 -22.38 -15.24
N GLY A 642 2.20 -23.49 -15.87
CA GLY A 642 0.83 -24.01 -15.99
C GLY A 642 -0.09 -23.03 -16.72
N ASP A 643 -1.21 -22.65 -16.07
CA ASP A 643 -2.17 -21.68 -16.60
C ASP A 643 -1.79 -20.23 -16.25
N GLY A 644 -0.73 -20.04 -15.46
CA GLY A 644 -0.25 -18.72 -15.03
C GLY A 644 1.17 -18.43 -15.49
N VAL A 645 1.80 -17.51 -14.78
CA VAL A 645 3.21 -17.13 -14.99
C VAL A 645 3.95 -17.04 -13.66
N LEU A 646 5.24 -17.35 -13.69
CA LEU A 646 6.18 -16.89 -12.67
C LEU A 646 6.74 -15.54 -13.10
N ALA A 647 6.69 -14.56 -12.21
CA ALA A 647 7.28 -13.25 -12.40
C ALA A 647 8.24 -12.95 -11.25
N GLY A 648 9.43 -12.48 -11.57
CA GLY A 648 10.49 -12.21 -10.61
C GLY A 648 10.97 -10.77 -10.67
N GLY A 649 11.75 -10.39 -9.65
CA GLY A 649 12.27 -9.05 -9.56
C GLY A 649 13.08 -8.82 -8.29
N TYR A 650 13.08 -7.58 -7.83
CA TYR A 650 13.75 -7.21 -6.60
C TYR A 650 12.95 -7.73 -5.39
N GLY A 651 13.57 -8.58 -4.61
CA GLY A 651 12.99 -9.16 -3.39
C GLY A 651 12.45 -10.58 -3.55
N GLY A 652 12.33 -11.16 -4.77
CA GLY A 652 11.81 -12.51 -4.91
C GLY A 652 11.18 -12.82 -6.26
N PHE A 653 10.33 -13.83 -6.29
CA PHE A 653 9.50 -14.18 -7.44
C PHE A 653 8.12 -14.65 -6.97
N THR A 654 7.13 -14.51 -7.84
CA THR A 654 5.74 -14.83 -7.53
C THR A 654 5.10 -15.59 -8.69
N HIS A 655 4.24 -16.54 -8.36
CA HIS A 655 3.33 -17.15 -9.32
C HIS A 655 2.05 -16.35 -9.40
N LEU A 656 1.69 -15.93 -10.59
CA LEU A 656 0.48 -15.16 -10.88
C LEU A 656 -0.49 -16.04 -11.68
N PRO A 657 -1.67 -16.35 -11.15
CA PRO A 657 -2.68 -17.14 -11.85
C PRO A 657 -3.36 -16.31 -12.94
N GLU A 658 -3.86 -16.94 -14.00
CA GLU A 658 -4.63 -16.25 -15.05
C GLU A 658 -5.88 -15.57 -14.52
N GLN A 659 -6.54 -16.20 -13.57
CA GLN A 659 -7.71 -15.66 -12.88
C GLN A 659 -7.42 -15.56 -11.41
N ARG A 660 -7.51 -14.35 -10.93
CA ARG A 660 -7.47 -14.11 -9.49
C ARG A 660 -8.79 -14.54 -8.87
N ASN A 661 -8.76 -15.47 -7.93
CA ASN A 661 -9.94 -15.82 -7.13
C ASN A 661 -10.26 -14.65 -6.18
N THR A 662 -11.03 -13.70 -6.63
CA THR A 662 -11.59 -12.65 -5.78
C THR A 662 -12.83 -13.19 -5.06
N LYS A 663 -12.66 -14.12 -4.12
CA LYS A 663 -13.75 -14.45 -3.22
C LYS A 663 -13.99 -13.29 -2.30
N SER A 664 -15.12 -12.63 -2.52
CA SER A 664 -15.81 -11.62 -1.70
C SER A 664 -14.89 -10.82 -0.77
N SER A 665 -14.30 -9.75 -1.27
CA SER A 665 -13.93 -8.66 -0.40
C SER A 665 -15.21 -8.12 0.24
N ILE A 666 -15.38 -8.35 1.53
CA ILE A 666 -16.40 -7.66 2.31
C ILE A 666 -16.10 -6.18 2.12
N VAL A 667 -16.98 -5.44 1.46
CA VAL A 667 -16.83 -3.99 1.31
C VAL A 667 -17.02 -3.37 2.70
N SER A 668 -15.93 -3.13 3.40
CA SER A 668 -15.96 -2.47 4.68
C SER A 668 -16.26 -0.98 4.48
N ARG A 669 -17.11 -0.42 5.35
CA ARG A 669 -17.48 1.00 5.30
C ARG A 669 -16.26 1.87 5.61
N PRO A 670 -15.94 2.89 4.78
CA PRO A 670 -14.87 3.83 5.09
C PRO A 670 -15.26 4.70 6.29
N VAL A 671 -14.30 4.99 7.14
CA VAL A 671 -14.45 5.84 8.34
C VAL A 671 -13.38 6.93 8.34
N LEU A 672 -13.70 8.06 8.96
CA LEU A 672 -12.74 9.12 9.23
C LEU A 672 -11.94 8.71 10.49
N THR A 673 -10.62 8.60 10.35
CA THR A 673 -9.75 8.15 11.46
C THR A 673 -9.04 9.29 12.16
N ASP A 674 -8.83 10.41 11.46
CA ASP A 674 -8.28 11.65 12.04
C ASP A 674 -8.62 12.87 11.17
N VAL A 675 -8.59 14.04 11.81
CA VAL A 675 -8.62 15.34 11.16
C VAL A 675 -7.48 16.17 11.72
N LEU A 676 -6.57 16.59 10.84
CA LEU A 676 -5.45 17.43 11.24
C LEU A 676 -5.64 18.85 10.72
N LEU A 677 -5.27 19.81 11.54
CA LEU A 677 -5.11 21.21 11.17
C LEU A 677 -3.64 21.57 11.29
N ASP A 678 -3.02 21.98 10.20
CA ASP A 678 -1.58 22.26 10.14
C ASP A 678 -0.74 21.11 10.74
N GLY A 679 -1.09 19.85 10.43
CA GLY A 679 -0.42 18.65 10.91
C GLY A 679 -0.75 18.26 12.37
N THR A 680 -1.66 18.94 13.05
CA THR A 680 -2.05 18.64 14.43
C THR A 680 -3.48 18.10 14.49
N SER A 681 -3.68 16.92 15.11
CA SER A 681 -5.00 16.31 15.25
C SER A 681 -5.93 17.16 16.13
N ILE A 682 -7.17 17.34 15.69
CA ILE A 682 -8.20 18.03 16.50
C ILE A 682 -8.78 17.14 17.60
N PHE A 683 -8.69 15.82 17.47
CA PHE A 683 -9.22 14.86 18.46
C PHE A 683 -8.25 14.62 19.62
N PHE A 684 -6.96 14.72 19.36
CA PHE A 684 -5.91 14.41 20.34
C PHE A 684 -5.21 15.68 20.87
N ASN A 685 -5.82 16.85 20.77
CA ASN A 685 -5.26 18.11 21.26
C ASN A 685 -5.76 18.45 22.67
N ASN A 686 -4.84 18.66 23.59
CA ASN A 686 -5.00 18.56 25.04
C ASN A 686 -5.74 19.68 25.80
N ASN A 687 -6.12 20.74 25.16
CA ASN A 687 -6.58 21.90 25.94
C ASN A 687 -8.09 22.14 26.02
N LYS A 688 -8.87 21.37 25.28
CA LYS A 688 -10.34 21.36 25.39
C LYS A 688 -10.84 19.99 25.00
N VAL A 689 -11.70 19.38 25.79
CA VAL A 689 -12.55 18.29 25.35
C VAL A 689 -13.24 18.79 24.09
N SER A 690 -12.84 18.29 22.93
CA SER A 690 -13.41 18.68 21.66
C SER A 690 -14.88 18.29 21.66
N GLU A 691 -15.76 19.18 21.25
CA GLU A 691 -17.13 18.83 20.92
C GLU A 691 -17.22 17.97 19.66
N SER A 692 -16.09 17.85 18.95
CA SER A 692 -15.94 17.04 17.74
C SER A 692 -15.97 15.55 18.05
N SER A 693 -16.55 14.79 17.14
CA SER A 693 -16.48 13.33 17.07
C SER A 693 -15.98 12.92 15.68
N PHE A 694 -15.55 11.66 15.51
CA PHE A 694 -15.11 11.15 14.20
C PHE A 694 -16.22 11.18 13.13
N SER A 695 -17.48 11.24 13.53
CA SER A 695 -18.63 11.42 12.63
C SER A 695 -19.02 12.88 12.41
N HIS A 696 -18.62 13.80 13.31
CA HIS A 696 -18.92 15.23 13.24
C HIS A 696 -17.72 16.03 13.74
N ALA A 697 -16.92 16.54 12.81
CA ALA A 697 -15.72 17.32 13.11
C ALA A 697 -16.05 18.82 13.06
N ILE A 698 -15.84 19.51 14.17
CA ILE A 698 -16.01 20.96 14.30
C ILE A 698 -14.64 21.62 14.10
N LEU A 699 -14.56 22.44 13.08
CA LEU A 699 -13.34 23.14 12.67
C LEU A 699 -13.40 24.60 13.13
N PRO A 700 -12.32 25.16 13.70
CA PRO A 700 -12.28 26.56 14.08
C PRO A 700 -12.36 27.47 12.84
N SER A 701 -12.69 28.72 13.05
CA SER A 701 -12.87 29.69 11.98
C SER A 701 -11.60 30.03 11.19
N ASP A 702 -10.43 29.78 11.76
CA ASP A 702 -9.09 29.97 11.20
C ASP A 702 -8.46 28.65 10.71
N ALA A 703 -9.26 27.62 10.50
CA ALA A 703 -8.77 26.33 10.00
C ALA A 703 -8.19 26.46 8.59
N HIS A 704 -6.91 26.12 8.47
CA HIS A 704 -6.16 26.01 7.21
C HIS A 704 -5.48 24.64 7.11
N ASN A 705 -5.11 24.23 5.91
CA ASN A 705 -4.45 22.95 5.65
C ASN A 705 -5.15 21.79 6.39
N ILE A 706 -6.43 21.60 6.09
CA ILE A 706 -7.26 20.56 6.71
C ILE A 706 -6.91 19.24 6.05
N GLU A 707 -6.36 18.30 6.81
CA GLU A 707 -6.08 16.94 6.36
C GLU A 707 -7.09 15.97 6.96
N LEU A 708 -7.82 15.27 6.11
CA LEU A 708 -8.77 14.24 6.50
C LEU A 708 -8.15 12.87 6.22
N ARG A 709 -7.98 12.05 7.24
CA ARG A 709 -7.47 10.69 7.12
C ARG A 709 -8.61 9.69 7.14
N LEU A 710 -8.60 8.80 6.17
CA LEU A 710 -9.65 7.81 5.95
C LEU A 710 -9.09 6.40 6.03
N SER A 711 -9.88 5.47 6.54
CA SER A 711 -9.58 4.05 6.51
C SER A 711 -10.84 3.22 6.37
N GLN A 712 -10.68 1.99 5.95
CA GLN A 712 -11.73 0.97 6.00
C GLN A 712 -11.66 0.11 7.26
N LEU A 713 -10.60 0.22 8.06
CA LEU A 713 -10.31 -0.60 9.23
C LEU A 713 -10.44 -2.11 8.96
N ALA A 714 -10.15 -2.48 7.72
CA ALA A 714 -10.13 -3.86 7.24
C ALA A 714 -8.76 -4.12 6.61
N TYR A 715 -8.00 -5.00 7.24
CA TYR A 715 -6.59 -5.23 6.93
C TYR A 715 -6.45 -6.32 5.88
N TYR A 716 -7.07 -6.09 4.70
CA TYR A 716 -7.04 -7.06 3.62
C TYR A 716 -5.63 -7.27 3.10
N THR A 717 -5.33 -8.51 2.82
CA THR A 717 -4.17 -8.89 2.05
C THR A 717 -4.51 -8.81 0.57
N GLY A 718 -3.86 -7.93 -0.16
CA GLY A 718 -4.04 -7.84 -1.60
C GLY A 718 -4.28 -6.43 -2.13
N MET A 719 -4.89 -6.35 -3.29
CA MET A 719 -5.05 -5.09 -4.04
C MET A 719 -5.76 -4.03 -3.21
N LYS A 720 -5.11 -2.89 -3.01
CA LYS A 720 -5.73 -1.73 -2.38
C LYS A 720 -6.93 -1.29 -3.21
N GLN A 721 -8.09 -1.19 -2.58
CA GLN A 721 -9.31 -0.77 -3.25
C GLN A 721 -9.22 0.72 -3.58
N ARG A 722 -9.55 1.07 -4.82
CA ARG A 722 -9.64 2.48 -5.22
C ARG A 722 -10.85 3.11 -4.56
N MET A 723 -10.67 4.32 -4.06
CA MET A 723 -11.72 5.12 -3.45
C MET A 723 -11.87 6.45 -4.18
N GLN A 724 -13.09 6.96 -4.19
CA GLN A 724 -13.37 8.32 -4.60
C GLN A 724 -14.13 9.02 -3.49
N TYR A 725 -13.85 10.30 -3.33
CA TYR A 725 -14.52 11.14 -2.36
C TYR A 725 -15.19 12.35 -3.02
N ARG A 726 -16.15 12.92 -2.33
CA ARG A 726 -16.65 14.27 -2.56
C ARG A 726 -17.04 14.94 -1.26
N LEU A 727 -16.91 16.23 -1.22
CA LEU A 727 -17.34 17.04 -0.08
C LEU A 727 -18.60 17.81 -0.49
N LYS A 728 -19.76 17.21 -0.22
CA LYS A 728 -21.04 17.74 -0.63
C LYS A 728 -21.34 19.08 0.05
N GLY A 729 -21.65 20.07 -0.78
CA GLY A 729 -21.82 21.45 -0.36
C GLY A 729 -20.57 22.32 -0.57
N PHE A 730 -19.43 21.72 -0.93
CA PHE A 730 -18.21 22.43 -1.31
C PHE A 730 -17.76 22.02 -2.72
N GLU A 731 -17.59 20.73 -2.96
CA GLU A 731 -17.21 20.17 -4.23
C GLU A 731 -18.04 18.90 -4.49
N ASP A 732 -18.99 19.01 -5.42
CA ASP A 732 -19.93 17.91 -5.70
C ASP A 732 -19.37 16.87 -6.69
N MET A 733 -18.23 17.15 -7.35
CA MET A 733 -17.57 16.21 -8.24
C MET A 733 -16.82 15.12 -7.47
N TRP A 734 -16.77 13.92 -8.05
CA TRP A 734 -16.00 12.82 -7.46
C TRP A 734 -14.52 12.97 -7.80
N SER A 735 -13.68 13.09 -6.79
CA SER A 735 -12.23 13.11 -6.88
C SER A 735 -11.64 11.78 -6.43
N GLU A 736 -10.59 11.32 -7.11
CA GLU A 736 -9.92 10.06 -6.75
C GLU A 736 -9.06 10.27 -5.51
N LEU A 737 -9.20 9.35 -4.57
CA LEU A 737 -8.36 9.32 -3.38
C LEU A 737 -7.07 8.55 -3.71
N GLU A 738 -5.93 9.14 -3.45
CA GLU A 738 -4.65 8.48 -3.67
C GLU A 738 -4.54 7.22 -2.81
N SER A 739 -4.29 6.08 -3.47
CA SER A 739 -4.36 4.76 -2.84
C SER A 739 -3.28 4.51 -1.77
N THR A 740 -2.23 5.32 -1.74
CA THR A 740 -1.10 5.12 -0.84
C THR A 740 -1.35 5.65 0.56
N TYR A 741 -2.00 6.82 0.68
CA TYR A 741 -2.12 7.51 1.97
C TYR A 741 -3.55 7.66 2.46
N HIS A 742 -4.57 7.47 1.62
CA HIS A 742 -5.98 7.67 1.96
C HIS A 742 -6.24 8.99 2.71
N GLN A 743 -5.56 10.05 2.27
CA GLN A 743 -5.60 11.37 2.86
C GLN A 743 -6.19 12.37 1.86
N ILE A 744 -7.08 13.24 2.36
CA ILE A 744 -7.64 14.36 1.60
C ILE A 744 -7.08 15.62 2.22
N THR A 745 -6.46 16.46 1.40
CA THR A 745 -5.94 17.77 1.84
C THR A 745 -6.80 18.88 1.27
N ILE A 746 -7.36 19.71 2.15
CA ILE A 746 -8.21 20.84 1.79
C ILE A 746 -7.53 22.11 2.32
N PRO A 747 -7.09 23.03 1.45
CA PRO A 747 -6.37 24.23 1.88
C PRO A 747 -7.19 25.12 2.83
N SER A 748 -8.49 25.28 2.56
CA SER A 748 -9.43 25.99 3.41
C SER A 748 -10.86 25.64 3.04
N LEU A 749 -11.79 25.71 4.00
CA LEU A 749 -13.23 25.56 3.78
C LEU A 749 -13.92 26.90 4.05
N PRO A 750 -14.99 27.26 3.34
CA PRO A 750 -15.86 28.35 3.74
C PRO A 750 -16.60 28.01 5.04
N CYS A 751 -17.18 29.01 5.73
CA CYS A 751 -18.02 28.73 6.89
C CYS A 751 -19.28 27.95 6.46
N GLY A 752 -19.65 26.93 7.27
CA GLY A 752 -20.78 26.07 6.97
C GLY A 752 -20.57 24.62 7.30
N THR A 753 -21.53 23.80 6.88
CA THR A 753 -21.58 22.37 7.15
C THR A 753 -21.45 21.60 5.84
N PHE A 754 -20.51 20.67 5.77
CA PHE A 754 -20.17 19.88 4.60
C PHE A 754 -20.23 18.39 4.92
N ASN A 755 -20.77 17.58 4.01
CA ASN A 755 -20.87 16.15 4.19
C ASN A 755 -19.82 15.45 3.34
N LEU A 756 -18.90 14.74 3.99
CA LEU A 756 -17.92 13.89 3.33
C LEU A 756 -18.57 12.57 2.91
N GLU A 757 -18.63 12.34 1.61
CA GLU A 757 -19.10 11.09 1.02
C GLU A 757 -17.93 10.39 0.32
N VAL A 758 -17.85 9.07 0.50
CA VAL A 758 -16.81 8.21 -0.11
C VAL A 758 -17.50 7.05 -0.82
N ARG A 759 -16.99 6.63 -1.96
CA ARG A 759 -17.37 5.41 -2.66
C ARG A 759 -16.14 4.56 -2.98
N ILE A 760 -16.34 3.25 -3.05
CA ILE A 760 -15.28 2.26 -3.18
C ILE A 760 -15.49 1.49 -4.48
N GLU A 761 -14.42 1.21 -5.22
CA GLU A 761 -14.45 0.34 -6.39
C GLU A 761 -14.65 -1.11 -5.94
N GLN A 762 -15.67 -1.74 -6.49
CA GLN A 762 -15.97 -3.16 -6.24
C GLN A 762 -15.11 -4.05 -7.15
N PRO A 763 -14.95 -5.35 -6.82
CA PRO A 763 -14.16 -6.28 -7.64
C PRO A 763 -14.63 -6.41 -9.09
N ASP A 764 -15.88 -6.03 -9.38
CA ASP A 764 -16.46 -6.00 -10.72
C ASP A 764 -16.14 -4.71 -11.50
N GLY A 765 -15.33 -3.82 -10.92
CA GLY A 765 -14.97 -2.52 -11.50
C GLY A 765 -16.04 -1.44 -11.37
N LYS A 766 -17.15 -1.72 -10.68
CA LYS A 766 -18.21 -0.73 -10.44
C LYS A 766 -18.01 -0.04 -9.10
N TRP A 767 -18.47 1.19 -9.03
CA TRP A 767 -18.45 1.96 -7.80
C TRP A 767 -19.59 1.56 -6.86
N SER A 768 -19.32 1.46 -5.57
CA SER A 768 -20.34 1.25 -4.54
C SER A 768 -21.32 2.44 -4.45
N LYS A 769 -22.44 2.25 -3.76
CA LYS A 769 -23.24 3.39 -3.31
C LYS A 769 -22.37 4.28 -2.40
N PRO A 770 -22.57 5.63 -2.44
CA PRO A 770 -21.86 6.53 -1.55
C PRO A 770 -22.10 6.22 -0.07
N PHE A 771 -21.06 6.21 0.71
CA PHE A 771 -21.10 6.15 2.16
C PHE A 771 -20.96 7.58 2.71
N GLY A 772 -21.89 8.03 3.56
CA GLY A 772 -21.70 9.21 4.38
C GLY A 772 -20.71 8.88 5.49
N VAL A 773 -19.54 9.51 5.46
CA VAL A 773 -18.42 9.19 6.37
C VAL A 773 -18.44 10.12 7.57
N ALA A 774 -18.45 11.42 7.34
CA ALA A 774 -18.43 12.43 8.40
C ALA A 774 -19.06 13.73 7.92
N THR A 775 -19.47 14.54 8.90
CA THR A 775 -19.88 15.92 8.69
C THR A 775 -18.78 16.84 9.21
N LEU A 776 -18.35 17.79 8.38
CA LEU A 776 -17.37 18.80 8.72
C LEU A 776 -18.12 20.12 8.90
N GLU A 777 -17.99 20.75 10.05
CA GLU A 777 -18.58 22.05 10.35
C GLU A 777 -17.48 23.07 10.64
N ARG A 778 -17.29 24.05 9.72
CA ARG A 778 -16.40 25.17 9.99
C ARG A 778 -17.18 26.30 10.64
N LEU A 779 -16.76 26.66 11.84
CA LEU A 779 -17.36 27.77 12.58
C LEU A 779 -17.09 29.09 11.85
N PRO A 780 -18.06 30.02 11.82
CA PRO A 780 -17.85 31.32 11.22
C PRO A 780 -16.86 32.17 12.02
N ALA A 781 -15.99 32.87 11.33
CA ALA A 781 -15.17 33.90 11.93
C ALA A 781 -16.06 35.05 12.38
N TRP A 782 -15.60 35.89 13.34
CA TRP A 782 -16.40 37.01 13.82
C TRP A 782 -16.93 37.92 12.70
N TYR A 783 -16.15 38.03 11.60
CA TYR A 783 -16.52 38.84 10.43
C TYR A 783 -17.44 38.10 9.42
N GLU A 784 -17.64 36.78 9.59
CA GLU A 784 -18.53 35.93 8.79
C GLU A 784 -19.86 35.67 9.47
N THR A 785 -20.06 36.24 10.67
CA THR A 785 -21.30 36.06 11.43
C THR A 785 -22.44 36.90 10.86
N THR A 786 -23.69 36.47 11.05
CA THR A 786 -24.89 37.26 10.67
C THR A 786 -24.87 38.66 11.28
N VAL A 787 -24.34 38.81 12.49
CA VAL A 787 -24.16 40.08 13.16
C VAL A 787 -23.15 40.95 12.40
N ALA A 788 -22.03 40.40 11.96
CA ALA A 788 -21.04 41.14 11.15
C ALA A 788 -21.63 41.60 9.83
N TYR A 789 -22.38 40.75 9.14
CA TYR A 789 -23.05 41.15 7.88
C TYR A 789 -24.07 42.29 8.12
N ILE A 790 -24.84 42.27 9.22
CA ILE A 790 -25.71 43.37 9.58
C ILE A 790 -24.90 44.66 9.81
N ILE A 791 -23.77 44.57 10.50
CA ILE A 791 -22.85 45.68 10.70
C ILE A 791 -22.32 46.22 9.37
N TYR A 792 -21.89 45.34 8.47
CA TYR A 792 -21.41 45.74 7.13
C TYR A 792 -22.51 46.41 6.33
N ILE A 793 -23.75 45.92 6.38
CA ILE A 793 -24.89 46.60 5.73
C ILE A 793 -25.13 47.97 6.36
N LEU A 794 -25.08 48.10 7.68
CA LEU A 794 -25.23 49.38 8.36
C LEU A 794 -24.11 50.37 8.01
N ILE A 795 -22.87 49.87 7.94
CA ILE A 795 -21.71 50.69 7.47
C ILE A 795 -21.90 51.10 6.02
N ALA A 796 -22.29 50.19 5.14
CA ALA A 796 -22.56 50.50 3.74
C ALA A 796 -23.68 51.54 3.58
N ILE A 797 -24.77 51.41 4.36
CA ILE A 797 -25.85 52.41 4.40
C ILE A 797 -25.34 53.75 4.93
N ALA A 798 -24.54 53.74 5.99
CA ALA A 798 -23.92 54.95 6.53
C ALA A 798 -23.01 55.64 5.52
N VAL A 799 -22.15 54.89 4.84
CA VAL A 799 -21.28 55.36 3.77
C VAL A 799 -22.11 55.94 2.61
N LEU A 800 -23.19 55.20 2.21
CA LEU A 800 -24.11 55.69 1.19
C LEU A 800 -24.79 57.00 1.64
N ALA A 801 -25.24 57.07 2.85
CA ALA A 801 -25.89 58.26 3.43
C ALA A 801 -24.89 59.47 3.44
N VAL A 802 -23.64 59.21 3.88
CA VAL A 802 -22.59 60.26 3.89
C VAL A 802 -22.24 60.67 2.46
N THR A 803 -22.13 59.72 1.50
CA THR A 803 -21.87 60.06 0.09
C THR A 803 -23.04 60.83 -0.51
N VAL A 804 -24.29 60.41 -0.27
CA VAL A 804 -25.48 61.15 -0.71
C VAL A 804 -25.54 62.55 -0.08
N TRP A 805 -25.26 62.65 1.23
CA TRP A 805 -25.18 63.95 1.92
C TRP A 805 -24.07 64.81 1.31
N HIS A 806 -22.89 64.21 1.02
CA HIS A 806 -21.74 64.94 0.41
C HIS A 806 -22.05 65.37 -1.02
N VAL A 807 -22.68 64.50 -1.81
CA VAL A 807 -23.14 64.83 -3.17
C VAL A 807 -24.23 65.90 -3.13
N ARG A 808 -25.23 65.84 -2.22
CA ARG A 808 -26.25 66.87 -2.03
C ARG A 808 -25.63 68.19 -1.63
N ARG A 809 -24.67 68.14 -0.69
CA ARG A 809 -23.92 69.33 -0.26
C ARG A 809 -23.02 69.93 -1.36
N ARG A 810 -22.43 69.07 -2.21
CA ARG A 810 -21.68 69.49 -3.41
C ARG A 810 -22.61 70.03 -4.49
N HIS A 811 -23.79 69.43 -4.64
CA HIS A 811 -24.78 69.88 -5.62
C HIS A 811 -25.37 71.21 -5.19
N GLN A 812 -25.67 71.42 -3.92
CA GLN A 812 -26.04 72.73 -3.38
C GLN A 812 -24.93 73.78 -3.57
N ARG A 813 -23.67 73.43 -3.35
CA ARG A 813 -22.54 74.34 -3.62
C ARG A 813 -22.28 74.51 -5.10
N ARG A 814 -22.64 73.58 -5.99
CA ARG A 814 -22.53 73.74 -7.45
C ARG A 814 -23.65 74.61 -8.03
N LEU A 815 -24.84 74.53 -7.49
CA LEU A 815 -25.95 75.46 -7.85
C LEU A 815 -25.64 76.91 -7.48
N GLU A 816 -24.82 77.16 -6.45
CA GLU A 816 -24.30 78.48 -6.14
C GLU A 816 -23.12 78.89 -7.02
N THR A 817 -22.39 77.94 -7.70
CA THR A 817 -21.20 78.30 -8.53
C THR A 817 -21.46 78.24 -10.05
N GLU A 818 -22.55 77.53 -10.50
CA GLU A 818 -22.90 77.43 -11.93
C GLU A 818 -23.57 78.64 -12.52
N VAL A 819 -23.80 79.68 -11.70
CA VAL A 819 -24.18 81.02 -12.24
C VAL A 819 -22.94 81.81 -12.71
N MET A 820 -21.70 81.26 -12.47
CA MET A 820 -20.49 82.07 -12.74
C MET A 820 -19.42 81.47 -13.67
N GLN A 821 -19.64 80.31 -14.30
CA GLN A 821 -18.65 79.79 -15.28
C GLN A 821 -19.30 78.88 -16.35
N ALA A 822 -20.12 79.48 -17.17
CA ALA A 822 -20.28 79.13 -18.57
C ALA A 822 -19.15 79.69 -19.36
N LYS A 823 -18.01 79.06 -19.42
CA LYS A 823 -17.01 79.13 -20.49
C LYS A 823 -15.79 78.32 -20.01
N VAL A 824 -15.52 77.22 -20.61
CA VAL A 824 -14.28 76.86 -21.31
C VAL A 824 -14.43 75.32 -21.60
N ALA A 825 -14.25 75.05 -22.84
CA ALA A 825 -14.45 73.78 -23.54
C ALA A 825 -13.40 72.69 -23.22
N VAL A 826 -13.87 71.48 -23.31
CA VAL A 826 -13.24 70.35 -24.01
C VAL A 826 -11.73 70.17 -24.00
N ILE A 827 -11.23 69.11 -23.38
CA ILE A 827 -10.21 68.21 -23.97
C ILE A 827 -10.33 66.83 -23.36
N THR A 828 -10.56 65.85 -24.18
CA THR A 828 -10.42 64.40 -23.95
C THR A 828 -8.94 64.09 -23.62
N ALA A 829 -8.69 63.35 -22.58
CA ALA A 829 -7.37 62.78 -22.29
C ALA A 829 -7.37 61.26 -22.40
N ASP A 830 -6.64 60.84 -23.36
CA ASP A 830 -6.27 59.46 -23.66
C ASP A 830 -5.29 58.89 -22.61
N HIS A 831 -5.40 57.59 -22.33
CA HIS A 831 -4.53 56.78 -21.46
C HIS A 831 -3.13 56.52 -22.07
N HIS A 832 -2.52 57.49 -22.74
CA HIS A 832 -1.31 57.31 -23.55
C HIS A 832 0.02 57.69 -22.85
N LEU A 833 -0.01 58.23 -21.65
CA LEU A 833 1.19 58.80 -21.04
C LEU A 833 2.04 57.73 -20.31
N THR A 834 1.44 56.90 -19.53
CA THR A 834 2.13 55.82 -18.80
C THR A 834 2.79 54.81 -19.72
N ASP A 835 2.13 54.42 -20.82
CA ASP A 835 2.69 53.48 -21.81
C ASP A 835 3.90 54.11 -22.56
N LYS A 836 3.82 55.39 -22.89
CA LYS A 836 4.92 56.11 -23.47
C LYS A 836 6.12 56.20 -22.53
N MET A 837 5.87 56.48 -21.26
CA MET A 837 6.93 56.54 -20.24
C MET A 837 7.60 55.19 -20.04
N VAL A 838 6.85 54.09 -19.99
CA VAL A 838 7.38 52.71 -19.87
C VAL A 838 8.27 52.42 -21.07
N ALA A 839 7.84 52.72 -22.29
CA ALA A 839 8.61 52.47 -23.51
C ALA A 839 9.94 53.23 -23.52
N ILE A 840 9.94 54.50 -23.09
CA ILE A 840 11.16 55.35 -23.01
C ILE A 840 12.10 54.81 -21.91
N ILE A 841 11.57 54.44 -20.74
CA ILE A 841 12.37 53.88 -19.64
C ILE A 841 12.99 52.55 -20.05
N ASP A 842 12.25 51.68 -20.78
CA ASP A 842 12.79 50.44 -21.29
C ASP A 842 13.90 50.59 -22.33
N GLN A 843 13.86 51.66 -23.15
CA GLN A 843 14.93 51.97 -24.10
C GLN A 843 16.24 52.45 -23.42
N HIS A 844 16.15 53.03 -22.23
CA HIS A 844 17.29 53.51 -21.43
C HIS A 844 17.43 52.74 -20.11
N LEU A 845 17.07 51.47 -20.14
CA LEU A 845 16.99 50.68 -18.93
C LEU A 845 18.33 50.53 -18.22
N ASP A 846 19.41 50.35 -18.97
CA ASP A 846 20.78 50.13 -18.49
C ASP A 846 21.57 51.44 -18.23
N ASP A 847 21.04 52.58 -18.66
CA ASP A 847 21.69 53.88 -18.45
C ASP A 847 21.47 54.39 -17.02
N SER A 848 22.52 54.38 -16.20
CA SER A 848 22.48 54.88 -14.81
C SER A 848 22.21 56.36 -14.67
N ASP A 849 22.52 57.12 -15.70
CA ASP A 849 22.38 58.58 -15.71
C ASP A 849 21.01 59.02 -16.24
N PHE A 850 20.28 58.08 -16.87
CA PHE A 850 18.90 58.35 -17.31
C PHE A 850 17.99 58.65 -16.11
N GLY A 851 17.59 59.86 -15.99
CA GLY A 851 16.75 60.34 -14.89
C GLY A 851 15.56 61.17 -15.36
N LEU A 852 14.99 61.89 -14.41
CA LEU A 852 13.80 62.73 -14.66
C LEU A 852 14.01 63.78 -15.76
N GLU A 853 15.20 64.39 -15.86
CA GLU A 853 15.45 65.47 -16.82
C GLU A 853 15.52 64.96 -18.26
N GLN A 854 16.13 63.74 -18.47
CA GLN A 854 16.16 63.14 -19.79
C GLN A 854 14.77 62.62 -20.19
N LEU A 855 14.03 61.98 -19.23
CA LEU A 855 12.67 61.56 -19.46
C LEU A 855 11.75 62.74 -19.86
N LEU A 856 11.91 63.92 -19.24
CA LEU A 856 11.16 65.10 -19.58
C LEU A 856 11.51 65.64 -20.99
N ALA A 857 12.81 65.59 -21.39
CA ALA A 857 13.25 65.97 -22.69
C ALA A 857 12.65 65.11 -23.81
N GLU A 858 12.57 63.80 -23.60
CA GLU A 858 12.05 62.89 -24.60
C GLU A 858 10.50 62.84 -24.66
N ILE A 859 9.84 63.03 -23.53
CA ILE A 859 8.38 63.13 -23.50
C ILE A 859 7.87 64.43 -24.02
N GLY A 860 8.72 65.51 -23.96
CA GLY A 860 8.37 66.87 -24.40
C GLY A 860 7.39 67.58 -23.47
N MET A 861 7.43 67.30 -22.17
CA MET A 861 6.51 67.88 -21.18
C MET A 861 7.23 68.63 -20.07
N SER A 862 6.55 69.65 -19.51
CA SER A 862 7.10 70.34 -18.35
C SER A 862 7.08 69.50 -17.10
N LYS A 863 8.04 69.66 -16.19
CA LYS A 863 8.16 68.92 -14.93
C LYS A 863 6.87 68.98 -14.11
N SER A 864 6.24 70.16 -14.01
CA SER A 864 4.98 70.27 -13.23
C SER A 864 3.79 69.53 -13.85
N THR A 865 3.75 69.51 -15.20
CA THR A 865 2.69 68.75 -15.92
C THR A 865 2.84 67.26 -15.77
N LEU A 866 4.07 66.77 -15.93
CA LEU A 866 4.35 65.34 -15.74
C LEU A 866 4.05 64.84 -14.30
N TYR A 867 4.47 65.59 -13.28
CA TYR A 867 4.21 65.28 -11.89
C TYR A 867 2.71 65.24 -11.60
N ARG A 868 1.92 66.18 -12.09
CA ARG A 868 0.48 66.24 -11.86
C ARG A 868 -0.24 65.08 -12.56
N GLN A 869 0.08 64.84 -13.82
CA GLN A 869 -0.56 63.76 -14.59
C GLN A 869 -0.20 62.37 -14.05
N LEU A 870 1.09 62.07 -13.83
CA LEU A 870 1.54 60.80 -13.35
C LEU A 870 1.05 60.51 -11.93
N LYS A 871 0.95 61.51 -11.07
CA LYS A 871 0.40 61.35 -9.73
C LYS A 871 -1.11 61.09 -9.76
N THR A 872 -1.81 61.62 -10.76
CA THR A 872 -3.25 61.30 -10.95
C THR A 872 -3.48 59.90 -11.49
N GLU A 873 -2.58 59.41 -12.36
CA GLU A 873 -2.70 58.08 -12.98
C GLU A 873 -2.17 56.95 -12.08
N THR A 874 -1.06 57.16 -11.36
CA THR A 874 -0.31 56.07 -10.68
C THR A 874 -0.06 56.32 -9.21
N ASP A 875 -0.41 57.46 -8.67
CA ASP A 875 -0.09 57.96 -7.31
C ASP A 875 1.44 58.01 -7.01
N MET A 876 2.30 57.94 -8.01
CA MET A 876 3.75 57.94 -7.90
C MET A 876 4.38 59.23 -8.37
N THR A 877 5.58 59.56 -7.83
CA THR A 877 6.42 60.57 -8.44
C THR A 877 7.12 60.02 -9.68
N PRO A 878 7.48 60.83 -10.67
CA PRO A 878 8.18 60.33 -11.87
C PRO A 878 9.50 59.61 -11.55
N SER A 879 10.24 60.03 -10.55
CA SER A 879 11.44 59.32 -10.10
C SER A 879 11.14 57.95 -9.45
N ASP A 880 10.04 57.85 -8.71
CA ASP A 880 9.59 56.60 -8.16
C ASP A 880 9.04 55.67 -9.23
N PHE A 881 8.40 56.23 -10.25
CA PHE A 881 7.90 55.46 -11.39
C PHE A 881 9.06 54.87 -12.21
N ILE A 882 10.10 55.64 -12.56
CA ILE A 882 11.31 55.13 -13.20
C ILE A 882 11.91 53.99 -12.36
N ARG A 883 12.08 54.20 -11.06
CA ARG A 883 12.63 53.19 -10.16
C ARG A 883 11.77 51.93 -10.08
N ASN A 884 10.46 52.10 -10.09
CA ASN A 884 9.52 50.97 -10.05
C ASN A 884 9.61 50.12 -11.32
N ILE A 885 9.66 50.73 -12.51
CA ILE A 885 9.84 50.01 -13.78
C ILE A 885 11.18 49.29 -13.81
N ARG A 886 12.29 49.97 -13.44
CA ARG A 886 13.61 49.34 -13.33
C ARG A 886 13.63 48.15 -12.39
N MET A 887 12.95 48.24 -11.22
CA MET A 887 12.84 47.14 -10.27
C MET A 887 11.97 45.98 -10.77
N LYS A 888 10.91 46.26 -11.53
CA LYS A 888 10.10 45.27 -12.18
C LYS A 888 10.91 44.46 -13.21
N ARG A 889 11.67 45.17 -14.06
CA ARG A 889 12.57 44.51 -15.02
C ARG A 889 13.70 43.75 -14.35
N ALA A 890 14.22 44.26 -13.23
CA ALA A 890 15.18 43.50 -12.41
C ALA A 890 14.63 42.17 -11.88
N CYS A 891 13.37 42.15 -11.45
CA CYS A 891 12.71 40.88 -11.04
C CYS A 891 12.62 39.89 -12.20
N GLU A 892 12.23 40.37 -13.39
CA GLU A 892 12.13 39.53 -14.59
C GLU A 892 13.50 38.94 -14.96
N MET A 893 14.58 39.78 -14.95
CA MET A 893 15.96 39.33 -15.21
C MET A 893 16.49 38.36 -14.14
N LEU A 894 16.20 38.58 -12.87
CA LEU A 894 16.59 37.67 -11.77
C LEU A 894 15.91 36.32 -11.86
N GLN A 895 14.67 36.25 -12.35
CA GLN A 895 13.96 35.02 -12.61
C GLN A 895 14.53 34.21 -13.77
N GLY A 896 15.04 34.90 -14.81
CA GLY A 896 15.64 34.29 -15.99
C GLY A 896 17.01 33.64 -15.80
N ARG A 897 17.67 33.86 -14.66
CA ARG A 897 18.96 33.22 -14.24
C ARG A 897 20.14 33.35 -15.19
N THR A 898 20.10 34.28 -16.11
CA THR A 898 21.19 34.49 -17.09
C THR A 898 22.25 35.45 -16.58
N MET A 899 21.98 36.17 -15.47
CA MET A 899 22.81 37.27 -14.98
C MET A 899 22.98 37.21 -13.46
N THR A 900 24.12 37.64 -12.97
CA THR A 900 24.36 37.81 -11.52
C THR A 900 23.61 39.03 -10.98
N VAL A 901 23.39 39.10 -9.67
CA VAL A 901 22.73 40.22 -9.01
C VAL A 901 23.41 41.55 -9.33
N SER A 902 24.73 41.52 -9.49
CA SER A 902 25.52 42.73 -9.86
C SER A 902 25.30 43.12 -11.31
N GLU A 903 25.26 42.16 -12.21
CA GLU A 903 24.98 42.41 -13.64
C GLU A 903 23.54 42.91 -13.82
N VAL A 904 22.57 42.33 -13.12
CA VAL A 904 21.17 42.80 -13.15
C VAL A 904 21.07 44.25 -12.63
N ALA A 905 21.82 44.58 -11.57
CA ALA A 905 21.85 45.94 -11.06
C ALA A 905 22.29 46.95 -12.13
N TYR A 906 23.37 46.64 -12.86
CA TYR A 906 23.85 47.52 -13.95
C TYR A 906 22.92 47.46 -15.17
N ALA A 907 22.45 46.31 -15.57
CA ALA A 907 21.53 46.15 -16.70
C ALA A 907 20.18 46.86 -16.49
N THR A 908 19.86 47.21 -15.25
CA THR A 908 18.64 47.94 -14.90
C THR A 908 18.92 49.37 -14.44
N GLY A 909 20.10 49.91 -14.81
CA GLY A 909 20.47 51.32 -14.66
C GLY A 909 20.73 51.77 -13.21
N PHE A 910 21.19 50.85 -12.34
CA PHE A 910 21.65 51.25 -11.02
C PHE A 910 23.17 51.43 -11.01
N SER A 911 23.62 52.56 -10.54
CA SER A 911 25.04 52.92 -10.50
C SER A 911 25.89 52.03 -9.58
N THR A 912 25.29 51.39 -8.61
CA THR A 912 25.98 50.44 -7.72
C THR A 912 25.07 49.27 -7.26
N PRO A 913 25.60 48.06 -7.21
CA PRO A 913 24.84 46.89 -6.71
C PRO A 913 24.37 47.03 -5.25
N LYS A 914 25.09 47.80 -4.44
CA LYS A 914 24.74 48.09 -3.05
C LYS A 914 23.47 48.96 -2.95
N TYR A 915 23.35 49.95 -3.79
CA TYR A 915 22.18 50.82 -3.86
C TYR A 915 20.97 50.03 -4.43
N PHE A 916 21.19 49.25 -5.48
CA PHE A 916 20.20 48.36 -6.04
C PHE A 916 19.64 47.42 -4.98
N THR A 917 20.50 46.71 -4.23
CA THR A 917 20.10 45.73 -3.19
C THR A 917 19.23 46.40 -2.11
N ARG A 918 19.56 47.63 -1.73
CA ARG A 918 18.78 48.43 -0.78
C ARG A 918 17.38 48.73 -1.34
N CYS A 919 17.29 49.27 -2.53
CA CYS A 919 16.04 49.63 -3.19
C CYS A 919 15.16 48.37 -3.43
N PHE A 920 15.78 47.26 -3.79
CA PHE A 920 15.09 46.00 -4.00
C PHE A 920 14.50 45.46 -2.69
N LYS A 921 15.27 45.51 -1.60
CA LYS A 921 14.80 45.10 -0.28
C LYS A 921 13.69 46.01 0.24
N ASP A 922 13.79 47.30 0.04
CA ASP A 922 12.79 48.29 0.46
C ASP A 922 11.46 48.07 -0.30
N MET A 923 11.50 47.59 -1.55
CA MET A 923 10.32 47.40 -2.38
C MET A 923 9.70 46.02 -2.21
N PHE A 924 10.50 44.95 -2.13
CA PHE A 924 10.03 43.54 -2.10
C PHE A 924 10.19 42.85 -0.76
N GLY A 925 10.71 43.57 0.27
CA GLY A 925 10.87 43.02 1.62
C GLY A 925 12.02 42.01 1.77
N LYS A 926 12.71 41.65 0.67
CA LYS A 926 13.78 40.62 0.62
C LYS A 926 14.95 41.16 -0.19
N THR A 927 16.17 40.67 0.10
CA THR A 927 17.30 40.95 -0.78
C THR A 927 17.16 40.26 -2.14
N PRO A 928 17.78 40.77 -3.23
CA PRO A 928 17.74 40.09 -4.54
C PRO A 928 18.20 38.64 -4.48
N THR A 929 19.21 38.33 -3.68
CA THR A 929 19.73 36.96 -3.47
C THR A 929 18.71 36.07 -2.77
N ASP A 930 18.04 36.60 -1.75
CA ASP A 930 17.00 35.84 -1.01
C ASP A 930 15.75 35.66 -1.88
N TYR A 931 15.46 36.66 -2.73
CA TYR A 931 14.35 36.56 -3.68
C TYR A 931 14.59 35.44 -4.70
N VAL A 932 15.77 35.38 -5.33
CA VAL A 932 16.16 34.29 -6.24
C VAL A 932 16.11 32.92 -5.52
N ARG A 933 16.65 32.87 -4.30
CA ARG A 933 16.65 31.63 -3.50
C ARG A 933 15.22 31.19 -3.09
N SER A 934 14.35 32.12 -2.76
CA SER A 934 12.96 31.82 -2.44
C SER A 934 12.17 31.35 -3.67
N TYR A 935 12.51 31.85 -4.84
CA TYR A 935 11.94 31.44 -6.13
C TYR A 935 12.44 30.04 -6.54
N GLN A 936 13.71 29.71 -6.25
CA GLN A 936 14.28 28.37 -6.42
C GLN A 936 13.54 27.33 -5.59
N LYS A 937 13.28 27.66 -4.33
CA LYS A 937 12.58 26.74 -3.41
C LYS A 937 11.13 26.48 -3.81
N SER A 938 10.49 27.43 -4.51
CA SER A 938 9.14 27.25 -5.05
C SER A 938 9.13 26.45 -6.36
N THR A 939 10.19 26.50 -7.15
CA THR A 939 10.28 25.80 -8.45
C THR A 939 10.71 24.35 -8.26
N GLU A 940 11.61 24.06 -7.29
CA GLU A 940 12.02 22.71 -6.92
C GLU A 940 10.88 21.89 -6.29
N ILE A 941 9.89 22.55 -5.68
CA ILE A 941 8.69 21.89 -5.15
C ILE A 941 7.72 21.45 -6.28
N PHE A 942 7.81 22.07 -7.44
CA PHE A 942 6.99 21.71 -8.61
C PHE A 942 7.63 20.67 -9.53
N ASP A 943 8.98 20.56 -9.56
CA ASP A 943 9.70 19.58 -10.39
C ASP A 943 9.82 18.20 -9.71
N ASP A 944 9.60 18.08 -8.39
CA ASP A 944 9.59 16.80 -7.65
C ASP A 944 8.20 16.12 -7.61
N GLN A 945 7.20 16.68 -8.30
CA GLN A 945 5.84 16.14 -8.41
C GLN A 945 5.38 15.87 -9.85
N GLY A 946 6.31 15.86 -10.81
CA GLY A 946 6.06 15.55 -12.21
C GLY A 946 6.35 14.09 -12.57
#